data_b00735f938fe43266662e37028a9d70f
#
_entry.id   b00735f938fe43266662e37028a9d70f
#
_cell.length_a   1.000
_cell.length_b   1.000
_cell.length_c   1.000
_cell.angle_alpha   90.00
_cell.angle_beta   90.00
_cell.angle_gamma   90.00
#
_symmetry.space_group_name_H-M   'P 1'
#
loop_
_entity.id
_entity.type
_entity.pdbx_description
1 polymer ?
#
loop_
_entity_poly.entity_id
_entity_poly.type
_entity_poly.pdbx_seq_one_letter_code
_entity_poly.pdbx_strand_id
1 'polypeptide(L)'
;MRSTSRLAPLALATLAALGACTETAADAPRDAAVVTDVPAHDVGDLGSLVVDSGPLPEDDASVAASLPEGDCDPIDPSQCAFPWPSNLYLRRDAARRTGYSLTFGATSLPANGSRDPIDPRSLLRFDGYGLGSPIMTSFPDLDLAAMATEEHMDRSMAADAAALLYEVRGNTLQRIPYFVELDSQERVTARKTLFLRPGVILKEGTRYVVAFRNLRTTAGAAIAPSPAFARLREGTTAGDTALAPRQARFDEVFTLLEAAGVARSSLTLAWDFHTASSESLHGRLLAMRDDALTRVGPSGPRLTVDNVTTFLPMRDGSGRPFDENIAVELSGTFEVPHYLRPRRLGSLQGWEMNYDPSGRPVANGTRQPRFWIRIPHSALRGEAHGLVMYGHGLLGSAEEVRAGYNGRIANANNLIFFASNLTGMSEEDLSGVFASLRDVSYFTSVGERLHQGMVEWVLLARAVREQLGGLSEVASRNIRINPSELYYSGISQGGIFGGTFMAVSPDVTRGHLGVPGNNYFTLLHRSRDFTGYLEGLRRNYASTADQAIALAFVQLLWDGTDPVSYLRHIHESPFPGNSAHEVLIAPAKGDFEVAVFTNEITARSDLGVALMQHYDRERTPFGITQAAYPRRGSGVVLYDFGNAWPAPGNIPPAEVGANPHGLPRARDWHQRQMVTFFRTGEIIDTCGGDGCRPD
;
A
#
# COMPACT_ATOMS: atom_id res chain seq x y z
N MET A 1 -14.80 -39.21 44.22
CA MET A 1 -13.56 -38.46 44.51
C MET A 1 -13.32 -37.53 43.33
N ARG A 2 -13.38 -36.27 43.61
CA ARG A 2 -13.32 -35.18 42.60
C ARG A 2 -11.85 -34.90 42.27
N SER A 3 -11.51 -34.82 40.98
CA SER A 3 -10.25 -34.23 40.54
C SER A 3 -10.59 -33.09 39.58
N THR A 4 -10.39 -31.88 40.07
CA THR A 4 -10.47 -30.63 39.29
C THR A 4 -9.11 -30.38 38.67
N SER A 5 -9.00 -30.48 37.35
CA SER A 5 -7.83 -29.99 36.61
C SER A 5 -8.05 -28.50 36.25
N ARG A 6 -7.20 -27.68 36.82
CA ARG A 6 -7.09 -26.25 36.49
C ARG A 6 -6.46 -26.08 35.09
N LEU A 7 -7.16 -25.48 34.17
CA LEU A 7 -6.59 -24.89 32.95
C LEU A 7 -5.98 -23.54 33.34
N ALA A 8 -4.68 -23.43 33.23
CA ALA A 8 -3.95 -22.19 33.37
C ALA A 8 -3.95 -21.41 32.01
N PRO A 9 -3.86 -20.09 32.04
CA PRO A 9 -4.01 -19.28 30.84
C PRO A 9 -2.69 -19.23 30.05
N LEU A 10 -2.67 -19.83 28.87
CA LEU A 10 -1.55 -19.78 27.92
C LEU A 10 -1.71 -18.65 26.88
N ALA A 11 -2.58 -17.68 27.14
CA ALA A 11 -2.97 -16.67 26.13
C ALA A 11 -2.22 -15.34 26.22
N LEU A 12 -1.33 -15.15 27.20
CA LEU A 12 -0.68 -13.83 27.41
C LEU A 12 0.78 -13.74 26.96
N ALA A 13 1.41 -14.84 26.60
CA ALA A 13 2.84 -14.83 26.24
C ALA A 13 3.13 -14.57 24.75
N THR A 14 2.12 -14.57 23.89
CA THR A 14 2.27 -14.38 22.44
C THR A 14 2.03 -12.94 21.98
N LEU A 15 1.55 -12.05 22.85
CA LEU A 15 1.29 -10.64 22.48
C LEU A 15 2.51 -9.72 22.56
N ALA A 16 3.59 -10.13 23.23
CA ALA A 16 4.78 -9.31 23.40
C ALA A 16 5.76 -9.34 22.21
N ALA A 17 5.55 -10.21 21.22
CA ALA A 17 6.43 -10.35 20.06
C ALA A 17 5.95 -9.63 18.80
N LEU A 18 4.79 -8.96 18.84
CA LEU A 18 4.16 -8.33 17.67
C LEU A 18 4.19 -6.79 17.69
N GLY A 19 4.87 -6.22 18.64
CA GLY A 19 4.90 -4.77 18.76
C GLY A 19 6.30 -4.23 18.92
N ALA A 20 7.10 -4.27 17.91
CA ALA A 20 8.22 -3.32 17.73
C ALA A 20 8.96 -3.65 16.44
N CYS A 21 8.89 -2.82 15.44
CA CYS A 21 10.07 -2.46 14.66
C CYS A 21 11.02 -1.74 15.61
N THR A 22 11.55 -2.42 16.64
CA THR A 22 12.63 -1.88 17.44
C THR A 22 13.94 -2.13 16.69
N GLU A 23 14.54 -1.06 16.24
CA GLU A 23 15.90 -1.00 15.76
C GLU A 23 16.84 -1.76 16.71
N THR A 24 17.37 -2.91 16.27
CA THR A 24 18.61 -3.41 16.82
C THR A 24 19.72 -2.60 16.18
N ALA A 25 20.19 -1.59 16.92
CA ALA A 25 21.39 -0.85 16.56
C ALA A 25 22.57 -1.81 16.60
N ALA A 26 23.07 -2.22 15.45
CA ALA A 26 24.42 -2.74 15.27
C ALA A 26 25.29 -1.57 14.81
N ASP A 27 26.35 -1.30 15.62
CA ASP A 27 27.41 -0.30 15.46
C ASP A 27 27.15 1.08 16.07
N ALA A 28 27.19 1.10 17.42
CA ALA A 28 27.68 2.28 18.15
C ALA A 28 28.95 1.87 18.93
N PRO A 29 29.93 2.78 19.09
CA PRO A 29 31.09 2.51 19.92
C PRO A 29 30.67 2.17 21.35
N ARG A 30 31.28 1.16 21.94
CA ARG A 30 31.08 0.79 23.35
C ARG A 30 31.50 1.95 24.23
N ASP A 31 30.53 2.71 24.75
CA ASP A 31 30.55 3.45 26.00
C ASP A 31 29.26 4.33 26.04
N ALA A 32 28.12 3.71 26.19
CA ALA A 32 26.92 4.38 26.66
C ALA A 32 26.16 3.46 27.60
N ALA A 33 26.07 3.88 28.86
CA ALA A 33 25.37 3.18 29.91
C ALA A 33 23.91 2.92 29.49
N VAL A 34 23.50 1.67 29.57
CA VAL A 34 22.12 1.22 29.43
C VAL A 34 21.29 1.90 30.52
N VAL A 35 20.42 2.80 30.15
CA VAL A 35 19.33 3.27 31.01
C VAL A 35 18.19 2.26 30.83
N THR A 36 18.18 1.23 31.65
CA THR A 36 16.97 0.46 31.97
C THR A 36 16.22 1.28 32.99
N ASP A 37 15.09 1.83 32.60
CA ASP A 37 13.89 2.12 33.37
C ASP A 37 13.07 3.17 32.60
N VAL A 38 12.20 2.67 31.71
CA VAL A 38 11.02 3.42 31.30
C VAL A 38 9.90 2.88 32.22
N PRO A 39 9.34 3.70 33.12
CA PRO A 39 8.22 3.27 33.95
C PRO A 39 7.06 2.91 33.00
N ALA A 40 6.42 1.78 33.30
CA ALA A 40 5.12 1.45 32.73
C ALA A 40 4.14 2.57 33.05
N HIS A 41 3.87 3.43 32.08
CA HIS A 41 2.79 4.39 32.23
C HIS A 41 1.47 3.65 32.06
N ASP A 42 0.73 3.75 33.14
CA ASP A 42 -0.68 3.44 33.31
C ASP A 42 -1.47 3.80 32.03
N VAL A 43 -2.23 2.85 31.49
CA VAL A 43 -3.18 3.06 30.42
C VAL A 43 -4.41 3.75 31.01
N GLY A 44 -4.18 4.92 31.53
CA GLY A 44 -5.18 5.82 32.06
C GLY A 44 -5.34 7.01 31.15
N ASP A 45 -6.56 7.15 30.68
CA ASP A 45 -7.10 8.34 30.01
C ASP A 45 -6.85 8.47 28.49
N LEU A 46 -7.53 7.62 27.75
CA LEU A 46 -8.02 8.00 26.41
C LEU A 46 -8.92 9.24 26.62
N GLY A 47 -8.35 10.43 26.33
CA GLY A 47 -9.05 11.69 26.49
C GLY A 47 -10.49 11.58 26.03
N SER A 48 -11.41 11.80 26.96
CA SER A 48 -12.84 11.74 26.76
C SER A 48 -13.25 12.65 25.61
N LEU A 49 -13.47 12.06 24.44
CA LEU A 49 -14.39 12.64 23.48
C LEU A 49 -15.76 12.70 24.16
N VAL A 50 -16.13 13.86 24.65
CA VAL A 50 -17.53 14.15 24.98
C VAL A 50 -18.26 14.16 23.65
N VAL A 51 -18.59 12.98 23.17
CA VAL A 51 -19.62 12.78 22.18
C VAL A 51 -20.89 12.73 23.01
N ASP A 52 -21.76 13.69 22.78
CA ASP A 52 -23.14 13.66 23.27
C ASP A 52 -23.71 12.26 22.95
N SER A 53 -23.89 11.43 24.00
CA SER A 53 -24.35 10.06 23.88
C SER A 53 -25.87 10.04 23.73
N GLY A 54 -26.34 10.65 22.65
CA GLY A 54 -27.63 10.28 22.12
C GLY A 54 -27.63 8.81 21.74
N PRO A 55 -28.77 8.08 21.85
CA PRO A 55 -28.82 6.68 21.42
C PRO A 55 -28.33 6.60 19.98
N LEU A 56 -27.35 5.70 19.74
CA LEU A 56 -26.87 5.39 18.39
C LEU A 56 -28.10 5.07 17.53
N PRO A 57 -28.23 5.61 16.31
CA PRO A 57 -29.29 5.20 15.41
C PRO A 57 -29.24 3.66 15.31
N GLU A 58 -30.40 3.03 15.58
CA GLU A 58 -30.57 1.62 15.19
C GLU A 58 -30.21 1.52 13.72
N ASP A 59 -29.48 0.46 13.34
CA ASP A 59 -29.07 0.20 11.97
C ASP A 59 -30.16 0.65 11.02
N ASP A 60 -29.84 1.62 10.16
CA ASP A 60 -30.75 2.07 9.12
C ASP A 60 -30.92 0.92 8.10
N ALA A 61 -31.83 0.01 8.43
CA ALA A 61 -32.19 -1.16 7.63
C ALA A 61 -32.81 -0.76 6.28
N SER A 62 -32.91 0.55 6.00
CA SER A 62 -33.59 1.09 4.81
C SER A 62 -32.75 1.08 3.52
N VAL A 63 -31.47 0.68 3.55
CA VAL A 63 -30.63 0.51 2.36
C VAL A 63 -29.89 -0.85 2.38
N ALA A 64 -30.53 -1.89 2.88
CA ALA A 64 -30.14 -3.24 2.57
C ALA A 64 -30.56 -3.55 1.12
N ALA A 65 -29.78 -3.08 0.12
CA ALA A 65 -29.88 -3.64 -1.22
C ALA A 65 -29.74 -5.15 -1.05
N SER A 66 -30.79 -5.91 -1.36
CA SER A 66 -30.76 -7.37 -1.31
C SER A 66 -29.61 -7.84 -2.21
N LEU A 67 -28.57 -8.42 -1.61
CA LEU A 67 -27.49 -9.02 -2.37
C LEU A 67 -28.10 -10.17 -3.19
N PRO A 68 -27.65 -10.37 -4.45
CA PRO A 68 -28.06 -11.53 -5.21
C PRO A 68 -27.62 -12.82 -4.49
N GLU A 69 -28.28 -13.94 -4.77
CA GLU A 69 -27.78 -15.25 -4.35
C GLU A 69 -26.36 -15.46 -4.88
N GLY A 70 -25.53 -16.15 -4.11
CA GLY A 70 -24.12 -16.32 -4.45
C GLY A 70 -23.92 -17.16 -5.69
N ASP A 71 -23.32 -16.59 -6.72
CA ASP A 71 -22.95 -17.28 -7.94
C ASP A 71 -21.46 -17.59 -7.94
N CYS A 72 -21.08 -18.87 -7.94
CA CYS A 72 -19.71 -19.30 -8.22
C CYS A 72 -19.45 -19.30 -9.72
N ASP A 73 -18.24 -18.92 -10.16
CA ASP A 73 -17.91 -18.97 -11.58
C ASP A 73 -17.59 -20.40 -12.02
N PRO A 74 -18.44 -21.05 -12.85
CA PRO A 74 -18.22 -22.45 -13.23
C PRO A 74 -17.04 -22.65 -14.18
N ILE A 75 -16.43 -21.60 -14.73
CA ILE A 75 -15.28 -21.74 -15.63
C ILE A 75 -13.99 -22.11 -14.89
N ASP A 76 -13.91 -21.79 -13.57
CA ASP A 76 -12.89 -22.29 -12.67
C ASP A 76 -13.53 -22.76 -11.35
N PRO A 77 -13.89 -24.05 -11.24
CA PRO A 77 -14.62 -24.56 -10.09
C PRO A 77 -13.75 -24.81 -8.85
N SER A 78 -12.45 -24.48 -8.90
CA SER A 78 -11.50 -24.75 -7.80
C SER A 78 -11.77 -23.88 -6.57
N GLN A 79 -12.30 -22.65 -6.78
CA GLN A 79 -12.76 -21.74 -5.76
C GLN A 79 -13.91 -20.89 -6.33
N CYS A 80 -14.92 -20.56 -5.50
CA CYS A 80 -16.17 -19.91 -5.98
C CYS A 80 -15.92 -18.62 -6.77
N ALA A 81 -15.00 -17.76 -6.30
CA ALA A 81 -14.70 -16.49 -6.92
C ALA A 81 -13.60 -16.54 -8.00
N PHE A 82 -13.09 -17.73 -8.35
CA PHE A 82 -12.14 -17.87 -9.43
C PHE A 82 -12.85 -18.01 -10.78
N PRO A 83 -12.19 -17.54 -11.87
CA PRO A 83 -10.97 -16.77 -11.93
C PRO A 83 -11.20 -15.34 -11.40
N TRP A 84 -10.18 -14.77 -10.75
CA TRP A 84 -10.21 -13.43 -10.20
C TRP A 84 -9.16 -12.52 -10.89
N PRO A 85 -9.45 -11.24 -11.18
CA PRO A 85 -10.77 -10.56 -11.19
C PRO A 85 -11.62 -11.08 -12.38
N SER A 86 -12.95 -11.02 -12.28
CA SER A 86 -13.82 -11.51 -13.36
C SER A 86 -14.99 -10.56 -13.63
N ASN A 87 -15.32 -10.39 -14.91
CA ASN A 87 -16.51 -9.64 -15.31
C ASN A 87 -17.85 -10.34 -14.93
N LEU A 88 -17.80 -11.57 -14.41
CA LEU A 88 -18.99 -12.21 -13.85
C LEU A 88 -19.60 -11.36 -12.73
N TYR A 89 -18.74 -10.71 -11.91
CA TYR A 89 -19.17 -9.90 -10.77
C TYR A 89 -19.34 -8.41 -11.09
N LEU A 90 -19.32 -8.03 -12.37
CA LEU A 90 -19.61 -6.68 -12.83
C LEU A 90 -21.03 -6.62 -13.40
N ARG A 91 -21.93 -5.96 -12.68
CA ARG A 91 -23.31 -5.70 -13.11
C ARG A 91 -23.39 -4.37 -13.86
N ARG A 92 -24.18 -4.32 -14.94
CA ARG A 92 -24.40 -3.06 -15.68
C ARG A 92 -25.03 -2.01 -14.79
N ASP A 93 -24.41 -0.84 -14.76
CA ASP A 93 -24.86 0.33 -14.00
C ASP A 93 -24.51 1.60 -14.78
N ALA A 94 -25.51 2.16 -15.46
CA ALA A 94 -25.33 3.35 -16.29
C ALA A 94 -24.99 4.62 -15.49
N ALA A 95 -25.17 4.61 -14.16
CA ALA A 95 -24.78 5.71 -13.30
C ALA A 95 -23.27 5.74 -12.99
N ARG A 96 -22.55 4.65 -13.30
CA ARG A 96 -21.13 4.53 -13.06
C ARG A 96 -20.30 4.90 -14.30
N ARG A 97 -19.08 5.40 -14.07
CA ARG A 97 -18.22 5.87 -15.13
C ARG A 97 -17.80 4.77 -16.12
N THR A 98 -17.57 3.56 -15.62
CA THR A 98 -17.27 2.38 -16.46
C THR A 98 -18.52 1.75 -17.06
N GLY A 99 -19.72 2.12 -16.61
CA GLY A 99 -20.98 1.46 -16.96
C GLY A 99 -21.27 0.18 -16.15
N TYR A 100 -20.51 -0.05 -15.07
CA TYR A 100 -20.65 -1.24 -14.22
C TYR A 100 -20.60 -0.88 -12.73
N SER A 101 -21.14 -1.78 -11.90
CA SER A 101 -20.92 -1.84 -10.44
C SER A 101 -20.34 -3.20 -10.08
N LEU A 102 -19.36 -3.24 -9.20
CA LEU A 102 -18.78 -4.48 -8.68
C LEU A 102 -19.75 -5.08 -7.66
N THR A 103 -20.30 -6.26 -7.95
CA THR A 103 -21.38 -6.87 -7.16
C THR A 103 -21.14 -8.36 -7.00
N PHE A 104 -20.78 -8.78 -5.81
CA PHE A 104 -20.70 -10.19 -5.43
C PHE A 104 -22.02 -10.61 -4.78
N GLY A 105 -22.39 -11.89 -4.95
CA GLY A 105 -23.48 -12.48 -4.18
C GLY A 105 -23.10 -12.69 -2.72
N ALA A 106 -24.10 -12.88 -1.87
CA ALA A 106 -23.94 -13.03 -0.43
C ALA A 106 -23.01 -14.19 -0.02
N THR A 107 -22.83 -15.20 -0.86
CA THR A 107 -22.01 -16.40 -0.61
C THR A 107 -20.92 -16.60 -1.65
N SER A 108 -20.65 -15.62 -2.53
CA SER A 108 -19.61 -15.73 -3.56
C SER A 108 -18.19 -15.62 -2.98
N LEU A 109 -18.05 -14.96 -1.85
CA LEU A 109 -16.77 -14.77 -1.15
C LEU A 109 -16.64 -15.79 0.00
N PRO A 110 -15.39 -16.13 0.42
CA PRO A 110 -15.15 -17.09 1.48
C PRO A 110 -15.83 -16.74 2.79
N ALA A 111 -16.19 -17.75 3.57
CA ALA A 111 -16.64 -17.58 4.94
C ALA A 111 -15.47 -17.74 5.93
N ASN A 112 -15.53 -16.98 7.02
CA ASN A 112 -14.57 -17.07 8.12
C ASN A 112 -14.79 -18.32 8.98
N GLY A 113 -13.96 -18.52 10.02
CA GLY A 113 -14.05 -19.66 10.94
C GLY A 113 -15.36 -19.75 11.72
N SER A 114 -16.12 -18.66 11.82
CA SER A 114 -17.49 -18.62 12.39
C SER A 114 -18.57 -18.93 11.35
N ARG A 115 -18.20 -19.20 10.11
CA ARG A 115 -19.04 -19.42 8.93
C ARG A 115 -19.79 -18.16 8.44
N ASP A 116 -19.30 -16.98 8.81
CA ASP A 116 -19.83 -15.71 8.30
C ASP A 116 -19.13 -15.41 6.97
N PRO A 117 -19.84 -15.27 5.84
CA PRO A 117 -19.25 -14.87 4.56
C PRO A 117 -18.65 -13.46 4.66
N ILE A 118 -17.59 -13.19 3.89
CA ILE A 118 -17.09 -11.84 3.71
C ILE A 118 -18.22 -10.97 3.15
N ASP A 119 -18.50 -9.85 3.81
CA ASP A 119 -19.55 -8.92 3.43
C ASP A 119 -19.15 -8.08 2.20
N PRO A 120 -19.72 -8.30 1.01
CA PRO A 120 -19.33 -7.59 -0.20
C PRO A 120 -19.94 -6.18 -0.31
N ARG A 121 -20.80 -5.73 0.60
CA ARG A 121 -21.53 -4.46 0.48
C ARG A 121 -20.61 -3.24 0.36
N SER A 122 -19.44 -3.30 1.01
CA SER A 122 -18.42 -2.25 0.88
C SER A 122 -17.86 -2.11 -0.53
N LEU A 123 -17.96 -3.17 -1.37
CA LEU A 123 -17.49 -3.17 -2.75
C LEU A 123 -18.50 -2.59 -3.75
N LEU A 124 -19.78 -2.44 -3.38
CA LEU A 124 -20.83 -1.92 -4.27
C LEU A 124 -20.54 -0.49 -4.77
N ARG A 125 -19.66 0.23 -4.10
CA ARG A 125 -19.22 1.57 -4.50
C ARG A 125 -18.26 1.58 -5.68
N PHE A 126 -17.60 0.45 -5.97
CA PHE A 126 -16.61 0.35 -7.03
C PHE A 126 -17.29 0.01 -8.38
N ASP A 127 -16.78 0.61 -9.43
CA ASP A 127 -17.23 0.42 -10.81
C ASP A 127 -16.30 -0.49 -11.62
N GLY A 128 -15.43 -1.21 -10.94
CA GLY A 128 -14.46 -2.15 -11.47
C GLY A 128 -13.52 -2.64 -10.36
N TYR A 129 -12.52 -3.43 -10.75
CA TYR A 129 -11.50 -3.90 -9.82
C TYR A 129 -10.39 -2.86 -9.63
N GLY A 130 -9.80 -2.82 -8.45
CA GLY A 130 -8.67 -1.94 -8.17
C GLY A 130 -7.42 -2.33 -8.95
N LEU A 131 -6.47 -1.40 -9.08
CA LEU A 131 -5.24 -1.61 -9.86
C LEU A 131 -4.28 -2.60 -9.19
N GLY A 132 -4.35 -2.74 -7.86
CA GLY A 132 -3.59 -3.72 -7.08
C GLY A 132 -4.24 -5.10 -7.02
N SER A 133 -5.40 -5.29 -7.64
CA SER A 133 -6.12 -6.57 -7.61
C SER A 133 -5.29 -7.69 -8.24
N PRO A 134 -5.05 -8.82 -7.54
CA PRO A 134 -4.31 -9.95 -8.11
C PRO A 134 -5.10 -10.59 -9.25
N ILE A 135 -4.38 -11.22 -10.20
CA ILE A 135 -5.02 -12.08 -11.21
C ILE A 135 -4.75 -13.53 -10.79
N MET A 136 -5.83 -14.28 -10.52
CA MET A 136 -5.77 -15.60 -9.89
C MET A 136 -6.66 -16.62 -10.57
N THR A 137 -6.19 -17.87 -10.66
CA THR A 137 -6.92 -19.06 -11.08
C THR A 137 -6.20 -20.29 -10.53
N SER A 138 -6.67 -21.51 -10.84
CA SER A 138 -5.98 -22.73 -10.43
C SER A 138 -5.97 -23.77 -11.55
N PHE A 139 -4.83 -24.46 -11.68
CA PHE A 139 -4.68 -25.60 -12.58
C PHE A 139 -3.95 -26.70 -11.81
N PRO A 140 -4.57 -27.88 -11.62
CA PRO A 140 -3.93 -28.97 -10.87
C PRO A 140 -2.58 -29.37 -11.45
N ASP A 141 -1.57 -29.45 -10.58
CA ASP A 141 -0.20 -29.90 -10.90
C ASP A 141 0.48 -29.16 -12.07
N LEU A 142 0.15 -27.87 -12.26
CA LEU A 142 0.67 -27.04 -13.35
C LEU A 142 2.20 -27.00 -13.37
N ASP A 143 2.80 -27.21 -14.54
CA ASP A 143 4.23 -27.01 -14.79
C ASP A 143 4.52 -25.56 -15.19
N LEU A 144 5.40 -24.89 -14.45
CA LEU A 144 5.86 -23.54 -14.75
C LEU A 144 7.16 -23.48 -15.56
N ALA A 145 7.82 -24.61 -15.88
CA ALA A 145 9.16 -24.62 -16.46
C ALA A 145 9.31 -23.81 -17.76
N ALA A 146 8.24 -23.78 -18.59
CA ALA A 146 8.22 -23.00 -19.84
C ALA A 146 7.47 -21.67 -19.73
N MET A 147 6.97 -21.31 -18.55
CA MET A 147 6.19 -20.10 -18.35
C MET A 147 7.07 -18.89 -17.99
N ALA A 148 6.52 -17.70 -18.08
CA ALA A 148 7.16 -16.48 -17.65
C ALA A 148 7.13 -16.40 -16.12
N THR A 149 8.22 -16.75 -15.47
CA THR A 149 8.43 -16.58 -14.03
C THR A 149 9.02 -15.19 -13.73
N GLU A 150 9.19 -14.84 -12.46
CA GLU A 150 9.81 -13.57 -12.06
C GLU A 150 11.20 -13.38 -12.69
N GLU A 151 12.01 -14.46 -12.77
CA GLU A 151 13.35 -14.45 -13.36
C GLU A 151 13.32 -14.41 -14.90
N HIS A 152 12.23 -14.85 -15.52
CA HIS A 152 12.06 -15.01 -16.96
C HIS A 152 10.83 -14.28 -17.50
N MET A 153 10.63 -13.02 -17.06
CA MET A 153 9.49 -12.19 -17.49
C MET A 153 9.48 -11.97 -19.02
N ASP A 154 10.63 -12.01 -19.69
CA ASP A 154 10.77 -11.92 -21.14
C ASP A 154 9.90 -12.95 -21.88
N ARG A 155 9.74 -14.16 -21.33
CA ARG A 155 8.87 -15.20 -21.88
C ARG A 155 7.40 -14.78 -21.97
N SER A 156 6.98 -13.81 -21.15
CA SER A 156 5.61 -13.26 -21.22
C SER A 156 5.30 -12.63 -22.57
N MET A 157 6.31 -12.17 -23.30
CA MET A 157 6.17 -11.51 -24.60
C MET A 157 6.43 -12.47 -25.78
N ALA A 158 6.80 -13.74 -25.52
CA ALA A 158 7.03 -14.73 -26.58
C ALA A 158 5.73 -15.09 -27.32
N ALA A 159 5.84 -15.38 -28.62
CA ALA A 159 4.68 -15.69 -29.47
C ALA A 159 3.94 -16.95 -29.01
N ASP A 160 4.65 -17.91 -28.42
CA ASP A 160 4.15 -19.19 -27.92
C ASP A 160 3.84 -19.22 -26.43
N ALA A 161 3.94 -18.07 -25.72
CA ALA A 161 3.67 -18.00 -24.29
C ALA A 161 2.36 -18.68 -23.90
N ALA A 162 2.41 -19.49 -22.85
CA ALA A 162 1.29 -20.31 -22.41
C ALA A 162 0.24 -19.50 -21.61
N ALA A 163 0.63 -18.40 -20.96
CA ALA A 163 -0.26 -17.42 -20.36
C ALA A 163 -0.19 -16.11 -21.14
N LEU A 164 -1.27 -15.35 -21.16
CA LEU A 164 -1.43 -14.15 -21.96
C LEU A 164 -2.20 -13.10 -21.14
N LEU A 165 -1.67 -11.89 -21.09
CA LEU A 165 -2.35 -10.72 -20.53
C LEU A 165 -2.40 -9.62 -21.58
N TYR A 166 -3.59 -9.08 -21.83
CA TYR A 166 -3.81 -8.04 -22.82
C TYR A 166 -4.65 -6.88 -22.27
N GLU A 167 -4.26 -5.65 -22.63
CA GLU A 167 -5.10 -4.46 -22.59
C GLU A 167 -5.98 -4.45 -23.85
N VAL A 168 -7.28 -4.23 -23.70
CA VAL A 168 -8.21 -4.08 -24.85
C VAL A 168 -8.21 -2.63 -25.30
N ARG A 169 -7.85 -2.39 -26.56
CA ARG A 169 -7.85 -1.07 -27.22
C ARG A 169 -8.80 -1.07 -28.42
N GLY A 170 -10.06 -0.70 -28.16
CA GLY A 170 -11.11 -0.86 -29.18
C GLY A 170 -11.25 -2.32 -29.58
N ASN A 171 -10.98 -2.65 -30.85
CA ASN A 171 -11.05 -4.01 -31.39
C ASN A 171 -9.67 -4.71 -31.47
N THR A 172 -8.66 -4.21 -30.77
CA THR A 172 -7.32 -4.77 -30.78
C THR A 172 -6.84 -5.09 -29.35
N LEU A 173 -5.87 -5.99 -29.25
CA LEU A 173 -5.24 -6.40 -28.01
C LEU A 173 -3.79 -5.93 -27.97
N GLN A 174 -3.45 -5.20 -26.91
CA GLN A 174 -2.07 -4.81 -26.62
C GLN A 174 -1.50 -5.74 -25.53
N ARG A 175 -0.41 -6.45 -25.86
CA ARG A 175 0.26 -7.35 -24.93
C ARG A 175 0.83 -6.61 -23.73
N ILE A 176 0.63 -7.16 -22.54
CA ILE A 176 1.17 -6.65 -21.26
C ILE A 176 2.18 -7.66 -20.74
N PRO A 177 3.41 -7.24 -20.36
CA PRO A 177 4.37 -8.13 -19.70
C PRO A 177 3.84 -8.54 -18.31
N TYR A 178 4.13 -9.75 -17.92
CA TYR A 178 3.72 -10.33 -16.64
C TYR A 178 4.70 -11.43 -16.23
N PHE A 179 4.62 -11.87 -14.99
CA PHE A 179 5.14 -13.16 -14.56
C PHE A 179 4.07 -13.98 -13.84
N VAL A 180 4.29 -15.28 -13.76
CA VAL A 180 3.43 -16.19 -13.01
C VAL A 180 4.19 -16.85 -11.87
N GLU A 181 3.45 -17.17 -10.82
CA GLU A 181 3.95 -17.93 -9.67
C GLU A 181 2.83 -18.80 -9.11
N LEU A 182 3.20 -19.94 -8.52
CA LEU A 182 2.27 -20.77 -7.76
C LEU A 182 2.33 -20.38 -6.29
N ASP A 183 1.19 -20.40 -5.61
CA ASP A 183 1.11 -20.09 -4.20
C ASP A 183 2.05 -20.99 -3.37
N SER A 184 3.08 -20.37 -2.82
CA SER A 184 4.08 -21.03 -1.98
C SER A 184 3.54 -21.39 -0.59
N GLN A 185 2.39 -20.83 -0.19
CA GLN A 185 1.73 -21.14 1.08
C GLN A 185 0.98 -22.49 1.02
N GLU A 186 0.59 -22.98 -0.17
CA GLU A 186 -0.06 -24.28 -0.36
C GLU A 186 0.99 -25.37 -0.62
N ARG A 187 0.91 -26.44 0.13
CA ARG A 187 1.85 -27.58 0.04
C ARG A 187 1.43 -28.62 -1.01
N VAL A 188 0.12 -28.72 -1.26
CA VAL A 188 -0.43 -29.70 -2.20
C VAL A 188 -0.46 -29.09 -3.60
N THR A 189 0.40 -29.58 -4.50
CA THR A 189 0.58 -29.02 -5.85
C THR A 189 -0.72 -28.90 -6.64
N ALA A 190 -1.61 -29.87 -6.53
CA ALA A 190 -2.90 -29.88 -7.21
C ALA A 190 -3.88 -28.79 -6.73
N ARG A 191 -3.60 -28.12 -5.58
CA ARG A 191 -4.46 -27.08 -5.00
C ARG A 191 -3.85 -25.69 -5.03
N LYS A 192 -2.64 -25.55 -5.58
CA LYS A 192 -1.96 -24.27 -5.64
C LYS A 192 -2.72 -23.27 -6.50
N THR A 193 -2.97 -22.09 -5.94
CA THR A 193 -3.41 -20.94 -6.72
C THR A 193 -2.27 -20.48 -7.64
N LEU A 194 -2.60 -20.22 -8.90
CA LEU A 194 -1.72 -19.55 -9.84
C LEU A 194 -1.97 -18.05 -9.78
N PHE A 195 -0.95 -17.28 -9.46
CA PHE A 195 -0.95 -15.83 -9.59
C PHE A 195 -0.32 -15.43 -10.92
N LEU A 196 -1.01 -14.59 -11.68
CA LEU A 196 -0.45 -13.87 -12.81
C LEU A 196 -0.24 -12.41 -12.35
N ARG A 197 1.02 -11.99 -12.29
CA ARG A 197 1.43 -10.67 -11.81
C ARG A 197 1.75 -9.75 -12.97
N PRO A 198 0.96 -8.69 -13.22
CA PRO A 198 1.30 -7.72 -14.25
C PRO A 198 2.70 -7.12 -14.01
N GLY A 199 3.51 -7.05 -15.04
CA GLY A 199 4.84 -6.45 -15.00
C GLY A 199 4.82 -4.92 -15.04
N VAL A 200 3.65 -4.32 -15.20
CA VAL A 200 3.38 -2.87 -15.17
C VAL A 200 2.14 -2.60 -14.32
N ILE A 201 2.00 -1.38 -13.83
CA ILE A 201 0.77 -0.92 -13.19
C ILE A 201 -0.32 -0.82 -14.25
N LEU A 202 -1.45 -1.48 -14.02
CA LEU A 202 -2.59 -1.44 -14.92
C LEU A 202 -3.20 -0.03 -14.99
N LYS A 203 -3.96 0.24 -16.05
CA LYS A 203 -4.63 1.53 -16.25
C LYS A 203 -6.04 1.51 -15.67
N GLU A 204 -6.49 2.66 -15.23
CA GLU A 204 -7.85 2.89 -14.76
C GLU A 204 -8.89 2.75 -15.86
N GLY A 205 -10.11 2.34 -15.50
CA GLY A 205 -11.25 2.26 -16.41
C GLY A 205 -11.01 1.42 -17.66
N THR A 206 -10.13 0.43 -17.57
CA THR A 206 -9.60 -0.31 -18.72
C THR A 206 -10.01 -1.77 -18.67
N ARG A 207 -10.38 -2.32 -19.83
CA ARG A 207 -10.69 -3.75 -19.99
C ARG A 207 -9.42 -4.54 -20.28
N TYR A 208 -9.28 -5.68 -19.60
CA TYR A 208 -8.18 -6.62 -19.78
C TYR A 208 -8.71 -8.00 -20.12
N VAL A 209 -7.95 -8.76 -20.94
CA VAL A 209 -8.20 -10.16 -21.26
C VAL A 209 -7.04 -10.99 -20.77
N VAL A 210 -7.37 -12.05 -20.04
CA VAL A 210 -6.43 -13.09 -19.57
C VAL A 210 -6.73 -14.37 -20.34
N ALA A 211 -5.70 -15.07 -20.80
CA ALA A 211 -5.87 -16.35 -21.44
C ALA A 211 -4.72 -17.31 -21.10
N PHE A 212 -5.04 -18.58 -20.99
CA PHE A 212 -4.11 -19.69 -20.81
C PHE A 212 -4.34 -20.72 -21.92
N ARG A 213 -3.24 -21.19 -22.51
CA ARG A 213 -3.30 -22.13 -23.63
C ARG A 213 -2.23 -23.20 -23.53
N ASN A 214 -2.51 -24.38 -24.04
CA ASN A 214 -1.57 -25.50 -24.18
C ASN A 214 -0.86 -25.84 -22.84
N LEU A 215 -1.54 -25.70 -21.72
CA LEU A 215 -0.98 -25.97 -20.40
C LEU A 215 -0.67 -27.45 -20.21
N ARG A 216 0.36 -27.75 -19.43
CA ARG A 216 0.79 -29.09 -19.06
C ARG A 216 0.97 -29.22 -17.56
N THR A 217 0.75 -30.45 -17.09
CA THR A 217 1.12 -30.84 -15.72
C THR A 217 2.61 -31.13 -15.64
N THR A 218 3.16 -31.16 -14.43
CA THR A 218 4.55 -31.59 -14.14
C THR A 218 4.87 -33.02 -14.65
N ALA A 219 3.83 -33.86 -14.87
CA ALA A 219 3.96 -35.17 -15.51
C ALA A 219 3.91 -35.10 -17.04
N GLY A 220 3.82 -33.92 -17.67
CA GLY A 220 3.78 -33.70 -19.10
C GLY A 220 2.39 -33.88 -19.73
N ALA A 221 1.34 -34.25 -18.99
CA ALA A 221 -0.01 -34.38 -19.51
C ALA A 221 -0.62 -33.02 -19.86
N ALA A 222 -1.44 -32.96 -20.93
CA ALA A 222 -2.17 -31.74 -21.25
C ALA A 222 -3.27 -31.47 -20.21
N ILE A 223 -3.39 -30.21 -19.79
CA ILE A 223 -4.46 -29.75 -18.87
C ILE A 223 -5.68 -29.43 -19.74
N ALA A 224 -6.77 -30.15 -19.52
CA ALA A 224 -8.04 -29.92 -20.19
C ALA A 224 -8.76 -28.68 -19.65
N PRO A 225 -9.54 -27.94 -20.45
CA PRO A 225 -10.43 -26.92 -19.97
C PRO A 225 -11.49 -27.50 -19.04
N SER A 226 -12.01 -26.68 -18.11
CA SER A 226 -13.18 -27.07 -17.32
C SER A 226 -14.38 -27.36 -18.24
N PRO A 227 -15.34 -28.24 -17.87
CA PRO A 227 -16.51 -28.50 -18.68
C PRO A 227 -17.30 -27.26 -19.05
N ALA A 228 -17.42 -26.30 -18.15
CA ALA A 228 -18.11 -25.04 -18.39
C ALA A 228 -17.37 -24.16 -19.41
N PHE A 229 -16.04 -24.00 -19.27
CA PHE A 229 -15.25 -23.23 -20.23
C PHE A 229 -15.21 -23.93 -21.61
N ALA A 230 -15.12 -25.27 -21.67
CA ALA A 230 -15.19 -26.02 -22.92
C ALA A 230 -16.49 -25.74 -23.69
N ARG A 231 -17.64 -25.74 -23.01
CA ARG A 231 -18.93 -25.40 -23.61
C ARG A 231 -19.01 -23.97 -24.15
N LEU A 232 -18.48 -22.99 -23.40
CA LEU A 232 -18.37 -21.61 -23.88
C LEU A 232 -17.45 -21.51 -25.09
N ARG A 233 -16.29 -22.19 -25.05
CA ARG A 233 -15.33 -22.27 -26.15
C ARG A 233 -15.92 -22.87 -27.41
N GLU A 234 -16.75 -23.88 -27.28
CA GLU A 234 -17.37 -24.61 -28.38
C GLU A 234 -18.72 -24.03 -28.83
N GLY A 235 -19.28 -23.05 -28.12
CA GLY A 235 -20.57 -22.44 -28.41
C GLY A 235 -21.75 -23.37 -28.11
N THR A 236 -21.60 -24.33 -27.19
CA THR A 236 -22.61 -25.36 -26.86
C THR A 236 -23.34 -25.05 -25.55
N THR A 237 -23.62 -23.77 -25.28
CA THR A 237 -24.24 -23.31 -24.03
C THR A 237 -25.77 -23.23 -24.07
N ALA A 238 -26.40 -23.50 -25.18
CA ALA A 238 -27.87 -23.43 -25.33
C ALA A 238 -28.57 -24.25 -24.24
N GLY A 239 -29.58 -23.64 -23.59
CA GLY A 239 -30.34 -24.26 -22.51
C GLY A 239 -29.67 -24.27 -21.14
N ASP A 240 -28.45 -23.76 -21.01
CA ASP A 240 -27.74 -23.62 -19.74
C ASP A 240 -28.00 -22.22 -19.16
N THR A 241 -28.65 -22.14 -18.04
CA THR A 241 -29.07 -20.86 -17.43
C THR A 241 -27.87 -20.01 -16.91
N ALA A 242 -26.76 -20.65 -16.58
CA ALA A 242 -25.56 -19.97 -16.12
C ALA A 242 -24.63 -19.53 -17.27
N LEU A 243 -24.48 -20.36 -18.30
CA LEU A 243 -23.51 -20.15 -19.38
C LEU A 243 -24.10 -19.40 -20.58
N ALA A 244 -25.35 -19.69 -20.98
CA ALA A 244 -25.96 -19.11 -22.19
C ALA A 244 -25.96 -17.55 -22.16
N PRO A 245 -26.26 -16.87 -21.05
CA PRO A 245 -26.20 -15.42 -20.99
C PRO A 245 -24.78 -14.86 -21.19
N ARG A 246 -23.74 -15.65 -20.95
CA ARG A 246 -22.32 -15.26 -21.07
C ARG A 246 -21.74 -15.50 -22.47
N GLN A 247 -22.38 -16.32 -23.31
CA GLN A 247 -21.82 -16.77 -24.58
C GLN A 247 -21.39 -15.60 -25.48
N ALA A 248 -22.24 -14.59 -25.66
CA ALA A 248 -21.95 -13.47 -26.54
C ALA A 248 -20.68 -12.70 -26.10
N ARG A 249 -20.46 -12.54 -24.77
CA ARG A 249 -19.25 -11.90 -24.23
C ARG A 249 -18.01 -12.76 -24.48
N PHE A 250 -18.10 -14.08 -24.32
CA PHE A 250 -17.00 -14.98 -24.59
C PHE A 250 -16.68 -15.03 -26.08
N ASP A 251 -17.68 -15.00 -26.97
CA ASP A 251 -17.45 -14.93 -28.41
C ASP A 251 -16.71 -13.66 -28.83
N GLU A 252 -16.98 -12.54 -28.18
CA GLU A 252 -16.21 -11.31 -28.35
C GLU A 252 -14.76 -11.49 -27.88
N VAL A 253 -14.53 -12.08 -26.70
CA VAL A 253 -13.18 -12.36 -26.17
C VAL A 253 -12.42 -13.29 -27.12
N PHE A 254 -13.06 -14.35 -27.64
CA PHE A 254 -12.43 -15.24 -28.58
C PHE A 254 -12.10 -14.57 -29.90
N THR A 255 -12.99 -13.72 -30.43
CA THR A 255 -12.72 -12.91 -31.63
C THR A 255 -11.50 -12.02 -31.47
N LEU A 256 -11.38 -11.34 -30.33
CA LEU A 256 -10.21 -10.52 -30.02
C LEU A 256 -8.92 -11.35 -29.93
N LEU A 257 -8.98 -12.51 -29.29
CA LEU A 257 -7.83 -13.41 -29.16
C LEU A 257 -7.41 -14.00 -30.51
N GLU A 258 -8.36 -14.42 -31.34
CA GLU A 258 -8.11 -14.96 -32.70
C GLU A 258 -7.48 -13.88 -33.60
N ALA A 259 -7.97 -12.64 -33.53
CA ALA A 259 -7.36 -11.50 -34.23
C ALA A 259 -5.91 -11.21 -33.74
N ALA A 260 -5.59 -11.56 -32.50
CA ALA A 260 -4.23 -11.48 -31.95
C ALA A 260 -3.38 -12.74 -32.20
N GLY A 261 -3.87 -13.69 -33.03
CA GLY A 261 -3.14 -14.91 -33.39
C GLY A 261 -3.24 -16.04 -32.35
N VAL A 262 -4.21 -15.98 -31.44
CA VAL A 262 -4.45 -17.03 -30.43
C VAL A 262 -5.62 -17.90 -30.84
N ALA A 263 -5.34 -19.14 -31.31
CA ALA A 263 -6.37 -20.05 -31.75
C ALA A 263 -7.33 -20.45 -30.62
N ARG A 264 -8.62 -20.28 -30.82
CA ARG A 264 -9.70 -20.63 -29.87
C ARG A 264 -9.58 -22.08 -29.34
N SER A 265 -9.23 -23.02 -30.22
CA SER A 265 -9.06 -24.42 -29.86
C SER A 265 -7.89 -24.71 -28.91
N SER A 266 -6.89 -23.82 -28.83
CA SER A 266 -5.74 -23.97 -27.95
C SER A 266 -6.00 -23.53 -26.51
N LEU A 267 -7.10 -22.83 -26.27
CA LEU A 267 -7.40 -22.22 -24.95
C LEU A 267 -7.81 -23.30 -23.93
N THR A 268 -7.11 -23.28 -22.81
CA THR A 268 -7.45 -24.01 -21.59
C THR A 268 -8.41 -23.18 -20.71
N LEU A 269 -8.20 -21.87 -20.63
CA LEU A 269 -9.07 -20.91 -19.93
C LEU A 269 -8.86 -19.52 -20.54
N ALA A 270 -9.92 -18.72 -20.66
CA ALA A 270 -9.83 -17.30 -20.95
C ALA A 270 -11.02 -16.55 -20.32
N TRP A 271 -10.77 -15.32 -19.90
CA TRP A 271 -11.80 -14.41 -19.36
C TRP A 271 -11.37 -12.97 -19.51
N ASP A 272 -12.24 -12.06 -19.14
CA ASP A 272 -11.95 -10.64 -19.12
C ASP A 272 -12.38 -9.98 -17.80
N PHE A 273 -11.82 -8.82 -17.52
CA PHE A 273 -12.22 -7.96 -16.39
C PHE A 273 -12.02 -6.49 -16.73
N HIS A 274 -12.61 -5.60 -15.92
CA HIS A 274 -12.39 -4.15 -15.99
C HIS A 274 -11.78 -3.64 -14.70
N THR A 275 -10.81 -2.75 -14.82
CA THR A 275 -10.33 -1.94 -13.69
C THR A 275 -11.31 -0.80 -13.40
N ALA A 276 -11.33 -0.37 -12.16
CA ALA A 276 -12.16 0.74 -11.71
C ALA A 276 -11.72 2.07 -12.33
N SER A 277 -12.65 2.98 -12.49
CA SER A 277 -12.38 4.34 -12.98
C SER A 277 -11.60 5.17 -11.94
N SER A 278 -10.94 6.22 -12.40
CA SER A 278 -10.30 7.23 -11.55
C SER A 278 -11.26 7.82 -10.51
N GLU A 279 -12.51 8.07 -10.92
CA GLU A 279 -13.55 8.56 -10.02
C GLU A 279 -13.84 7.57 -8.88
N SER A 280 -13.93 6.29 -9.19
CA SER A 280 -14.18 5.23 -8.20
C SER A 280 -13.00 5.02 -7.24
N LEU A 281 -11.75 5.07 -7.75
CA LEU A 281 -10.54 4.88 -6.96
C LEU A 281 -10.20 6.09 -6.10
N HIS A 282 -10.21 7.30 -6.67
CA HIS A 282 -9.64 8.50 -6.05
C HIS A 282 -10.69 9.51 -5.60
N GLY A 283 -11.90 9.48 -6.18
CA GLY A 283 -12.92 10.54 -6.03
C GLY A 283 -13.24 10.86 -4.58
N ARG A 284 -13.28 9.86 -3.70
CA ARG A 284 -13.54 10.06 -2.26
C ARG A 284 -12.42 10.83 -1.57
N LEU A 285 -11.16 10.41 -1.75
CA LEU A 285 -10.02 11.08 -1.16
C LEU A 285 -9.87 12.50 -1.67
N LEU A 286 -10.03 12.71 -2.98
CA LEU A 286 -9.96 14.04 -3.60
C LEU A 286 -11.09 14.96 -3.12
N ALA A 287 -12.32 14.44 -2.99
CA ALA A 287 -13.46 15.21 -2.46
C ALA A 287 -13.21 15.66 -1.01
N MET A 288 -12.68 14.76 -0.18
CA MET A 288 -12.32 15.09 1.22
C MET A 288 -11.19 16.12 1.27
N ARG A 289 -10.11 15.93 0.47
CA ARG A 289 -8.99 16.85 0.37
C ARG A 289 -9.45 18.27 0.00
N ASP A 290 -10.24 18.38 -1.06
CA ASP A 290 -10.65 19.67 -1.59
C ASP A 290 -11.63 20.40 -0.64
N ASP A 291 -12.56 19.67 -0.03
CA ASP A 291 -13.45 20.23 1.01
C ASP A 291 -12.65 20.65 2.25
N ALA A 292 -11.70 19.81 2.71
CA ALA A 292 -10.87 20.12 3.87
C ALA A 292 -9.99 21.36 3.64
N LEU A 293 -9.31 21.45 2.49
CA LEU A 293 -8.49 22.61 2.13
C LEU A 293 -9.33 23.87 2.01
N THR A 294 -10.55 23.79 1.49
CA THR A 294 -11.49 24.90 1.41
C THR A 294 -11.89 25.40 2.82
N ARG A 295 -12.18 24.48 3.74
CA ARG A 295 -12.60 24.79 5.12
C ARG A 295 -11.50 25.46 5.93
N VAL A 296 -10.27 24.92 5.86
CA VAL A 296 -9.14 25.45 6.63
C VAL A 296 -8.51 26.70 6.00
N GLY A 297 -8.76 26.95 4.72
CA GLY A 297 -8.25 28.09 3.98
C GLY A 297 -6.74 28.00 3.66
N PRO A 298 -6.16 29.09 3.16
CA PRO A 298 -4.78 29.10 2.67
C PRO A 298 -3.73 28.86 3.76
N SER A 299 -3.99 29.24 5.01
CA SER A 299 -3.05 29.06 6.12
C SER A 299 -3.05 27.64 6.69
N GLY A 300 -3.98 26.78 6.26
CA GLY A 300 -4.16 25.47 6.86
C GLY A 300 -4.83 25.50 8.24
N PRO A 301 -5.00 24.35 8.89
CA PRO A 301 -5.57 24.28 10.24
C PRO A 301 -4.65 24.92 11.27
N ARG A 302 -5.23 25.49 12.32
CA ARG A 302 -4.48 26.10 13.40
C ARG A 302 -3.61 25.06 14.12
N LEU A 303 -2.32 25.35 14.25
CA LEU A 303 -1.40 24.61 15.12
C LEU A 303 -1.55 25.11 16.58
N THR A 304 -1.72 24.18 17.51
CA THR A 304 -1.72 24.43 18.95
C THR A 304 -0.54 23.70 19.56
N VAL A 305 0.42 24.43 20.11
CA VAL A 305 1.60 23.84 20.77
C VAL A 305 1.26 23.54 22.21
N ASP A 306 1.35 22.26 22.60
CA ASP A 306 1.08 21.81 23.97
C ASP A 306 2.37 21.72 24.80
N ASN A 307 3.48 21.29 24.16
CA ASN A 307 4.77 21.12 24.82
C ASN A 307 5.92 21.69 24.00
N VAL A 308 6.91 22.25 24.73
CA VAL A 308 8.17 22.70 24.17
C VAL A 308 9.30 22.07 24.98
N THR A 309 10.12 21.25 24.36
CA THR A 309 11.31 20.68 24.95
C THR A 309 12.55 21.34 24.34
N THR A 310 13.44 21.88 25.17
CA THR A 310 14.72 22.46 24.72
C THR A 310 15.85 21.54 25.12
N PHE A 311 16.72 21.24 24.17
CA PHE A 311 17.86 20.35 24.36
C PHE A 311 19.17 21.13 24.37
N LEU A 312 20.12 20.64 25.15
CA LEU A 312 21.52 21.08 25.10
C LEU A 312 22.23 20.31 23.98
N PRO A 313 23.25 20.93 23.31
CA PRO A 313 24.02 20.22 22.28
C PRO A 313 24.95 19.14 22.86
N MET A 314 25.22 19.19 24.17
CA MET A 314 26.02 18.20 24.90
C MET A 314 25.57 18.12 26.35
N ARG A 315 25.91 17.04 27.03
CA ARG A 315 25.65 16.88 28.47
C ARG A 315 26.56 17.83 29.24
N ASP A 316 25.99 18.64 30.14
CA ASP A 316 26.70 19.60 31.00
C ASP A 316 26.63 19.24 32.49
N GLY A 317 26.06 18.08 32.84
CA GLY A 317 25.87 17.63 34.21
C GLY A 317 24.69 18.28 34.95
N SER A 318 23.94 19.17 34.31
CA SER A 318 22.80 19.87 34.94
C SER A 318 21.54 19.00 35.06
N GLY A 319 21.49 17.84 34.42
CA GLY A 319 20.30 17.01 34.32
C GLY A 319 19.29 17.47 33.24
N ARG A 320 19.60 18.54 32.52
CA ARG A 320 18.75 19.00 31.41
C ARG A 320 18.78 18.02 30.21
N PRO A 321 17.68 17.90 29.46
CA PRO A 321 17.67 17.11 28.21
C PRO A 321 18.79 17.54 27.26
N PHE A 322 19.41 16.59 26.58
CA PHE A 322 20.40 16.88 25.55
C PHE A 322 20.11 16.10 24.26
N ASP A 323 20.44 16.69 23.12
CA ASP A 323 20.44 16.06 21.80
C ASP A 323 21.51 16.81 20.97
N GLU A 324 22.47 16.08 20.40
CA GLU A 324 23.59 16.68 19.65
C GLU A 324 23.12 17.48 18.43
N ASN A 325 21.98 17.14 17.88
CA ASN A 325 21.48 17.69 16.62
C ASN A 325 20.28 18.61 16.80
N ILE A 326 19.40 18.33 17.76
CA ILE A 326 18.12 19.02 17.94
C ILE A 326 18.19 19.99 19.11
N ALA A 327 17.80 21.23 18.85
CA ALA A 327 17.73 22.30 19.86
C ALA A 327 16.35 22.37 20.51
N VAL A 328 15.28 22.22 19.73
CA VAL A 328 13.90 22.37 20.19
C VAL A 328 13.01 21.31 19.60
N GLU A 329 12.16 20.70 20.42
CA GLU A 329 11.04 19.90 19.98
C GLU A 329 9.75 20.59 20.38
N LEU A 330 8.84 20.74 19.42
CA LEU A 330 7.47 21.17 19.64
C LEU A 330 6.55 19.97 19.44
N SER A 331 5.59 19.79 20.33
CA SER A 331 4.49 18.86 20.10
C SER A 331 3.15 19.50 20.47
N GLY A 332 2.09 19.08 19.79
CA GLY A 332 0.79 19.67 19.96
C GLY A 332 -0.27 19.02 19.09
N THR A 333 -1.33 19.76 18.80
CA THR A 333 -2.47 19.31 18.01
C THR A 333 -2.83 20.32 16.92
N PHE A 334 -3.57 19.83 15.90
CA PHE A 334 -4.13 20.68 14.85
C PHE A 334 -5.56 20.25 14.55
N GLU A 335 -6.48 21.20 14.43
CA GLU A 335 -7.89 20.90 14.23
C GLU A 335 -8.21 20.68 12.76
N VAL A 336 -8.78 19.52 12.43
CA VAL A 336 -9.12 19.13 11.05
C VAL A 336 -10.57 18.67 10.93
N PRO A 337 -11.22 18.82 9.75
CA PRO A 337 -12.52 18.22 9.49
C PRO A 337 -12.47 16.70 9.65
N HIS A 338 -13.48 16.12 10.27
CA HIS A 338 -13.63 14.68 10.46
C HIS A 338 -14.71 14.13 9.54
N TYR A 339 -14.33 13.21 8.63
CA TYR A 339 -15.21 12.66 7.60
C TYR A 339 -15.78 11.28 7.95
N LEU A 340 -15.51 10.80 9.16
CA LEU A 340 -15.91 9.47 9.58
C LEU A 340 -17.03 9.56 10.63
N ARG A 341 -17.84 8.51 10.67
CA ARG A 341 -18.83 8.27 11.73
C ARG A 341 -18.56 6.92 12.38
N PRO A 342 -18.93 6.71 13.66
CA PRO A 342 -18.78 5.43 14.32
C PRO A 342 -19.60 4.33 13.61
N ARG A 343 -19.00 3.13 13.51
CA ARG A 343 -19.67 1.91 13.04
C ARG A 343 -19.37 0.77 14.01
N ARG A 344 -20.35 -0.09 14.28
CA ARG A 344 -20.10 -1.32 15.04
C ARG A 344 -19.49 -2.39 14.13
N LEU A 345 -18.41 -3.03 14.61
CA LEU A 345 -17.74 -4.16 13.99
C LEU A 345 -17.78 -5.32 14.99
N GLY A 346 -18.88 -6.08 15.01
CA GLY A 346 -19.14 -7.03 16.09
C GLY A 346 -19.20 -6.33 17.46
N SER A 347 -18.27 -6.71 18.37
CA SER A 347 -18.14 -6.07 19.68
C SER A 347 -17.23 -4.84 19.71
N LEU A 348 -16.57 -4.53 18.59
CA LEU A 348 -15.60 -3.42 18.49
C LEU A 348 -16.25 -2.19 17.86
N GLN A 349 -15.77 -1.02 18.22
CA GLN A 349 -16.07 0.22 17.52
C GLN A 349 -15.12 0.34 16.33
N GLY A 350 -15.69 0.46 15.13
CA GLY A 350 -15.00 0.83 13.91
C GLY A 350 -15.45 2.17 13.38
N TRP A 351 -15.08 2.47 12.16
CA TRP A 351 -15.37 3.73 11.49
C TRP A 351 -15.84 3.47 10.06
N GLU A 352 -16.71 4.33 9.57
CA GLU A 352 -17.12 4.36 8.16
C GLU A 352 -17.19 5.81 7.68
N MET A 353 -17.06 6.00 6.36
CA MET A 353 -17.18 7.31 5.75
C MET A 353 -18.59 7.89 5.96
N ASN A 354 -18.63 9.17 6.33
CA ASN A 354 -19.90 9.91 6.39
C ASN A 354 -20.20 10.51 5.02
N TYR A 355 -21.38 10.19 4.49
CA TYR A 355 -21.81 10.62 3.17
C TYR A 355 -23.05 11.51 3.24
N ASP A 356 -23.16 12.45 2.29
CA ASP A 356 -24.40 13.13 2.01
C ASP A 356 -25.36 12.25 1.16
N PRO A 357 -26.60 12.68 0.93
CA PRO A 357 -27.56 11.93 0.11
C PRO A 357 -27.12 11.70 -1.35
N SER A 358 -26.13 12.45 -1.85
CA SER A 358 -25.57 12.25 -3.19
C SER A 358 -24.43 11.21 -3.21
N GLY A 359 -24.02 10.68 -2.05
CA GLY A 359 -22.92 9.75 -1.90
C GLY A 359 -21.54 10.42 -1.85
N ARG A 360 -21.46 11.73 -1.63
CA ARG A 360 -20.21 12.48 -1.47
C ARG A 360 -19.78 12.49 -0.01
N PRO A 361 -18.46 12.25 0.30
CA PRO A 361 -17.95 12.42 1.65
C PRO A 361 -18.19 13.84 2.19
N VAL A 362 -18.71 13.96 3.41
CA VAL A 362 -18.93 15.23 4.09
C VAL A 362 -18.44 15.19 5.52
N ALA A 363 -17.91 16.32 6.00
CA ALA A 363 -17.40 16.42 7.35
C ALA A 363 -18.54 16.26 8.38
N ASN A 364 -18.27 15.47 9.42
CA ASN A 364 -19.13 15.18 10.57
C ASN A 364 -18.41 15.63 11.86
N GLY A 365 -18.20 16.94 12.01
CA GLY A 365 -17.44 17.51 13.12
C GLY A 365 -15.96 17.72 12.82
N THR A 366 -15.15 17.80 13.86
CA THR A 366 -13.70 18.01 13.81
C THR A 366 -12.98 16.98 14.67
N ARG A 367 -11.68 16.79 14.43
CA ARG A 367 -10.77 16.05 15.30
C ARG A 367 -9.45 16.79 15.44
N GLN A 368 -8.63 16.39 16.41
CA GLN A 368 -7.37 17.04 16.73
C GLN A 368 -6.22 16.03 16.73
N PRO A 369 -5.69 15.64 15.54
CA PRO A 369 -4.48 14.82 15.46
C PRO A 369 -3.29 15.52 16.11
N ARG A 370 -2.32 14.72 16.58
CA ARG A 370 -1.09 15.24 17.17
C ARG A 370 -0.02 15.46 16.12
N PHE A 371 0.88 16.43 16.37
CA PHE A 371 2.08 16.65 15.57
C PHE A 371 3.33 16.72 16.45
N TRP A 372 4.48 16.46 15.82
CA TRP A 372 5.83 16.68 16.37
C TRP A 372 6.64 17.47 15.36
N ILE A 373 7.42 18.46 15.84
CA ILE A 373 8.33 19.28 15.04
C ILE A 373 9.68 19.28 15.72
N ARG A 374 10.74 18.92 14.99
CA ARG A 374 12.13 18.80 15.45
C ARG A 374 12.98 19.86 14.80
N ILE A 375 13.42 20.85 15.58
CA ILE A 375 14.17 22.03 15.15
C ILE A 375 15.64 21.85 15.53
N PRO A 376 16.60 21.82 14.57
CA PRO A 376 18.01 21.55 14.86
C PRO A 376 18.74 22.73 15.49
N HIS A 377 19.92 22.47 16.06
CA HIS A 377 20.80 23.52 16.58
C HIS A 377 21.25 24.51 15.51
N SER A 378 21.39 24.08 14.24
CA SER A 378 21.68 24.98 13.12
C SER A 378 20.66 26.11 12.99
N ALA A 379 19.39 25.88 13.34
CA ALA A 379 18.34 26.89 13.22
C ALA A 379 18.53 28.11 14.17
N LEU A 380 19.28 27.93 15.25
CA LEU A 380 19.60 29.02 16.19
C LEU A 380 20.71 29.96 15.66
N ARG A 381 21.31 29.63 14.48
CA ARG A 381 22.37 30.44 13.87
C ARG A 381 21.86 31.54 12.93
N GLY A 382 20.54 31.61 12.72
CA GLY A 382 19.88 32.64 11.92
C GLY A 382 19.77 32.37 10.42
N GLU A 383 20.21 31.21 9.94
CA GLU A 383 19.98 30.77 8.56
C GLU A 383 18.54 30.27 8.38
N ALA A 384 17.98 30.43 7.18
CA ALA A 384 16.64 29.92 6.88
C ALA A 384 16.67 28.40 6.68
N HIS A 385 15.66 27.72 7.22
CA HIS A 385 15.55 26.26 7.21
C HIS A 385 14.37 25.79 6.36
N GLY A 386 14.61 24.80 5.50
CA GLY A 386 13.57 24.07 4.80
C GLY A 386 12.82 23.12 5.72
N LEU A 387 11.71 22.59 5.24
CA LEU A 387 10.77 21.74 5.97
C LEU A 387 10.72 20.35 5.36
N VAL A 388 10.71 19.31 6.18
CA VAL A 388 10.57 17.92 5.74
C VAL A 388 9.47 17.25 6.55
N MET A 389 8.39 16.85 5.88
CA MET A 389 7.39 16.00 6.50
C MET A 389 7.89 14.54 6.53
N TYR A 390 7.84 13.91 7.69
CA TYR A 390 8.29 12.53 7.88
C TYR A 390 7.12 11.56 8.00
N GLY A 391 7.15 10.47 7.20
CA GLY A 391 6.20 9.36 7.27
C GLY A 391 6.80 8.17 8.01
N HIS A 392 6.11 7.71 9.07
CA HIS A 392 6.54 6.63 9.96
C HIS A 392 6.37 5.22 9.35
N GLY A 393 7.00 4.22 9.95
CA GLY A 393 6.96 2.81 9.56
C GLY A 393 5.64 2.10 9.86
N LEU A 394 5.63 0.77 9.64
CA LEU A 394 4.43 -0.08 9.74
C LEU A 394 3.80 -0.02 11.14
N LEU A 395 2.54 0.45 11.20
CA LEU A 395 1.77 0.57 12.44
C LEU A 395 2.55 1.24 13.60
N GLY A 396 3.50 2.12 13.23
CA GLY A 396 4.29 2.91 14.17
C GLY A 396 3.62 4.23 14.51
N SER A 397 4.41 5.22 14.91
CA SER A 397 3.90 6.55 15.27
C SER A 397 4.79 7.68 14.75
N ALA A 398 4.25 8.88 14.73
CA ALA A 398 4.96 10.10 14.36
C ALA A 398 6.21 10.36 15.23
N GLU A 399 6.31 9.74 16.40
CA GLU A 399 7.48 9.87 17.27
C GLU A 399 8.76 9.29 16.65
N GLU A 400 8.65 8.45 15.61
CA GLU A 400 9.81 8.02 14.84
C GLU A 400 10.59 9.19 14.18
N VAL A 401 10.00 10.37 14.06
CA VAL A 401 10.71 11.57 13.64
C VAL A 401 11.90 11.90 14.55
N ARG A 402 11.90 11.37 15.80
CA ARG A 402 12.99 11.48 16.77
C ARG A 402 14.21 10.64 16.46
N ALA A 403 14.15 9.74 15.46
CA ALA A 403 15.29 8.91 15.08
C ALA A 403 16.54 9.75 14.83
N GLY A 404 17.68 9.31 15.35
CA GLY A 404 18.91 10.09 15.35
C GLY A 404 19.42 10.48 13.96
N TYR A 405 19.16 9.68 12.94
CA TYR A 405 19.50 10.02 11.55
C TYR A 405 18.71 11.24 11.04
N ASN A 406 17.43 11.42 11.41
CA ASN A 406 16.65 12.62 11.07
C ASN A 406 17.27 13.88 11.69
N GLY A 407 17.69 13.78 12.98
CA GLY A 407 18.37 14.88 13.65
C GLY A 407 19.69 15.27 12.98
N ARG A 408 20.52 14.28 12.59
CA ARG A 408 21.77 14.54 11.85
C ARG A 408 21.51 15.21 10.50
N ILE A 409 20.57 14.69 9.72
CA ILE A 409 20.18 15.30 8.42
C ILE A 409 19.70 16.74 8.64
N ALA A 410 18.81 16.96 9.60
CA ALA A 410 18.26 18.27 9.94
C ALA A 410 19.36 19.29 10.25
N ASN A 411 20.26 18.94 11.17
CA ASN A 411 21.30 19.85 11.66
C ASN A 411 22.41 20.12 10.62
N ALA A 412 22.77 19.11 9.81
CA ALA A 412 23.79 19.25 8.78
C ALA A 412 23.31 19.99 7.53
N ASN A 413 21.99 20.03 7.26
CA ASN A 413 21.46 20.51 6.00
C ASN A 413 20.42 21.63 6.15
N ASN A 414 20.32 22.28 7.29
CA ASN A 414 19.36 23.36 7.54
C ASN A 414 17.92 22.94 7.19
N LEU A 415 17.46 21.83 7.79
CA LEU A 415 16.11 21.29 7.60
C LEU A 415 15.42 21.14 8.97
N ILE A 416 14.12 21.29 9.00
CA ILE A 416 13.25 21.04 10.15
C ILE A 416 12.35 19.88 9.79
N PHE A 417 12.36 18.81 10.58
CA PHE A 417 11.50 17.66 10.40
C PHE A 417 10.23 17.77 11.23
N PHE A 418 9.11 17.34 10.64
CA PHE A 418 7.82 17.28 11.34
C PHE A 418 7.02 16.05 10.92
N ALA A 419 6.11 15.59 11.78
CA ALA A 419 5.33 14.39 11.54
C ALA A 419 3.98 14.43 12.27
N SER A 420 3.05 13.61 11.80
CA SER A 420 1.81 13.20 12.46
C SER A 420 1.58 11.72 12.20
N ASN A 421 0.80 11.05 13.07
CA ASN A 421 0.39 9.67 12.82
C ASN A 421 -0.39 9.56 11.50
N LEU A 422 -0.18 8.46 10.77
CA LEU A 422 -1.02 8.11 9.65
C LEU A 422 -2.26 7.38 10.18
N THR A 423 -3.31 8.12 10.45
CA THR A 423 -4.60 7.56 10.87
C THR A 423 -5.03 6.44 9.91
N GLY A 424 -5.39 5.29 10.43
CA GLY A 424 -5.72 4.08 9.69
C GLY A 424 -4.60 3.03 9.66
N MET A 425 -3.33 3.46 9.77
CA MET A 425 -2.17 2.55 9.80
C MET A 425 -1.10 3.02 10.78
N SER A 426 -1.49 3.52 11.93
CA SER A 426 -0.63 3.83 13.08
C SER A 426 -0.87 2.85 14.23
N GLU A 427 -0.10 2.98 15.30
CA GLU A 427 -0.27 2.19 16.53
C GLU A 427 -1.69 2.25 17.12
N GLU A 428 -2.40 3.38 16.89
CA GLU A 428 -3.78 3.59 17.31
C GLU A 428 -4.78 2.66 16.58
N ASP A 429 -4.39 2.10 15.44
CA ASP A 429 -5.25 1.32 14.55
C ASP A 429 -5.11 -0.20 14.73
N LEU A 430 -4.17 -0.67 15.57
CA LEU A 430 -3.86 -2.07 15.79
C LEU A 430 -5.10 -2.92 16.11
N SER A 431 -6.01 -2.40 16.92
CA SER A 431 -7.26 -3.12 17.26
C SER A 431 -8.13 -3.38 16.04
N GLY A 432 -8.25 -2.42 15.13
CA GLY A 432 -8.97 -2.55 13.86
C GLY A 432 -8.31 -3.54 12.90
N VAL A 433 -6.98 -3.50 12.81
CA VAL A 433 -6.19 -4.45 12.02
C VAL A 433 -6.38 -5.87 12.53
N PHE A 434 -6.28 -6.12 13.84
CA PHE A 434 -6.51 -7.45 14.42
C PHE A 434 -7.96 -7.93 14.27
N ALA A 435 -8.94 -7.03 14.34
CA ALA A 435 -10.33 -7.38 14.04
C ALA A 435 -10.49 -7.87 12.59
N SER A 436 -9.81 -7.22 11.65
CA SER A 436 -9.82 -7.58 10.23
C SER A 436 -9.21 -8.96 9.94
N LEU A 437 -8.33 -9.48 10.81
CA LEU A 437 -7.81 -10.84 10.65
C LEU A 437 -8.84 -11.92 11.02
N ARG A 438 -9.86 -11.57 11.81
CA ARG A 438 -10.97 -12.47 12.17
C ARG A 438 -12.06 -12.45 11.13
N ASP A 439 -12.35 -11.27 10.61
CA ASP A 439 -13.32 -11.02 9.55
C ASP A 439 -12.80 -9.86 8.69
N VAL A 440 -12.35 -10.18 7.48
CA VAL A 440 -11.75 -9.19 6.59
C VAL A 440 -12.74 -8.10 6.15
N SER A 441 -14.05 -8.30 6.32
CA SER A 441 -15.08 -7.26 6.12
C SER A 441 -14.81 -6.03 6.99
N TYR A 442 -14.16 -6.21 8.14
CA TYR A 442 -13.82 -5.12 9.07
C TYR A 442 -12.68 -4.24 8.56
N PHE A 443 -11.92 -4.70 7.58
CA PHE A 443 -10.89 -3.89 6.95
C PHE A 443 -11.44 -2.61 6.29
N THR A 444 -12.72 -2.57 5.99
CA THR A 444 -13.42 -1.34 5.58
C THR A 444 -13.11 -0.18 6.52
N SER A 445 -13.09 -0.41 7.84
CA SER A 445 -12.79 0.63 8.82
C SER A 445 -11.33 1.13 8.71
N VAL A 446 -10.38 0.24 8.46
CA VAL A 446 -8.97 0.61 8.25
C VAL A 446 -8.83 1.46 6.98
N GLY A 447 -9.42 1.01 5.86
CA GLY A 447 -9.39 1.74 4.59
C GLY A 447 -10.05 3.12 4.68
N GLU A 448 -11.18 3.25 5.38
CA GLU A 448 -11.85 4.55 5.56
C GLU A 448 -11.02 5.50 6.44
N ARG A 449 -10.37 4.98 7.49
CA ARG A 449 -9.47 5.77 8.34
C ARG A 449 -8.21 6.22 7.60
N LEU A 450 -7.69 5.43 6.65
CA LEU A 450 -6.57 5.83 5.80
C LEU A 450 -6.90 7.04 4.92
N HIS A 451 -8.11 7.13 4.40
CA HIS A 451 -8.55 8.34 3.67
C HIS A 451 -8.48 9.57 4.57
N GLN A 452 -8.94 9.45 5.82
CA GLN A 452 -8.85 10.52 6.81
C GLN A 452 -7.39 10.89 7.11
N GLY A 453 -6.52 9.90 7.31
CA GLY A 453 -5.10 10.09 7.59
C GLY A 453 -4.35 10.81 6.45
N MET A 454 -4.67 10.50 5.19
CA MET A 454 -4.10 11.21 4.04
C MET A 454 -4.50 12.69 4.03
N VAL A 455 -5.75 13.00 4.32
CA VAL A 455 -6.21 14.39 4.42
C VAL A 455 -5.49 15.11 5.56
N GLU A 456 -5.32 14.46 6.72
CA GLU A 456 -4.60 15.03 7.86
C GLU A 456 -3.15 15.36 7.51
N TRP A 457 -2.46 14.47 6.78
CA TRP A 457 -1.10 14.71 6.31
C TRP A 457 -1.02 15.92 5.36
N VAL A 458 -1.94 16.03 4.40
CA VAL A 458 -2.02 17.19 3.48
C VAL A 458 -2.22 18.49 4.27
N LEU A 459 -3.13 18.49 5.25
CA LEU A 459 -3.43 19.66 6.05
C LEU A 459 -2.28 20.08 6.98
N LEU A 460 -1.59 19.10 7.58
CA LEU A 460 -0.41 19.39 8.43
C LEU A 460 0.72 20.01 7.61
N ALA A 461 1.00 19.48 6.42
CA ALA A 461 2.04 20.03 5.55
C ALA A 461 1.79 21.52 5.25
N ARG A 462 0.54 21.88 4.93
CA ARG A 462 0.14 23.28 4.73
C ARG A 462 0.29 24.11 6.01
N ALA A 463 -0.23 23.63 7.14
CA ALA A 463 -0.18 24.36 8.41
C ALA A 463 1.25 24.65 8.84
N VAL A 464 2.15 23.68 8.77
CA VAL A 464 3.55 23.85 9.13
C VAL A 464 4.24 24.85 8.20
N ARG A 465 4.03 24.75 6.89
CA ARG A 465 4.58 25.71 5.92
C ARG A 465 4.17 27.16 6.20
N GLU A 466 2.89 27.37 6.50
CA GLU A 466 2.32 28.71 6.60
C GLU A 466 2.45 29.30 8.01
N GLN A 467 2.46 28.49 9.05
CA GLN A 467 2.31 29.00 10.43
C GLN A 467 3.57 28.84 11.27
N LEU A 468 4.47 27.87 10.99
CA LEU A 468 5.58 27.55 11.89
C LEU A 468 6.44 28.76 12.23
N GLY A 469 6.79 29.58 11.24
CA GLY A 469 7.61 30.78 11.44
C GLY A 469 6.95 31.86 12.32
N GLY A 470 5.62 31.87 12.40
CA GLY A 470 4.85 32.83 13.22
C GLY A 470 4.55 32.34 14.64
N LEU A 471 4.81 31.06 14.96
CA LEU A 471 4.62 30.56 16.33
C LEU A 471 5.55 31.28 17.29
N SER A 472 5.04 31.68 18.48
CA SER A 472 5.80 32.39 19.48
C SER A 472 7.07 31.65 19.90
N GLU A 473 7.01 30.32 19.95
CA GLU A 473 8.10 29.40 20.31
C GLU A 473 9.25 29.44 19.29
N VAL A 474 8.94 29.72 18.02
CA VAL A 474 9.89 29.84 16.92
C VAL A 474 10.37 31.26 16.74
N ALA A 475 9.47 32.23 16.68
CA ALA A 475 9.75 33.64 16.47
C ALA A 475 10.62 34.24 17.62
N SER A 476 10.35 33.89 18.90
CA SER A 476 11.13 34.34 20.04
C SER A 476 12.60 33.88 20.05
N ARG A 477 12.92 32.85 19.25
CA ARG A 477 14.27 32.29 19.07
C ARG A 477 14.97 32.78 17.81
N ASN A 478 14.34 33.69 17.04
CA ASN A 478 14.81 34.14 15.73
C ASN A 478 15.05 33.02 14.70
N ILE A 479 14.30 31.92 14.83
CA ILE A 479 14.37 30.79 13.89
C ILE A 479 13.67 31.23 12.59
N ARG A 480 14.38 31.07 11.46
CA ARG A 480 13.90 31.48 10.14
C ARG A 480 13.49 30.26 9.34
N ILE A 481 12.29 30.29 8.76
CA ILE A 481 11.74 29.23 7.91
C ILE A 481 11.82 29.66 6.45
N ASN A 482 12.18 28.73 5.57
CA ASN A 482 12.02 28.88 4.12
C ASN A 482 10.79 28.12 3.66
N PRO A 483 9.61 28.75 3.52
CA PRO A 483 8.38 28.05 3.16
C PRO A 483 8.36 27.53 1.71
N SER A 484 9.31 27.94 0.86
CA SER A 484 9.45 27.40 -0.50
C SER A 484 10.18 26.06 -0.54
N GLU A 485 10.85 25.67 0.54
CA GLU A 485 11.52 24.38 0.71
C GLU A 485 10.66 23.48 1.59
N LEU A 486 9.64 22.85 1.02
CA LEU A 486 8.80 21.86 1.68
C LEU A 486 8.90 20.52 0.95
N TYR A 487 9.37 19.50 1.65
CA TYR A 487 9.68 18.18 1.12
C TYR A 487 8.98 17.08 1.93
N TYR A 488 8.96 15.88 1.37
CA TYR A 488 8.51 14.67 2.05
C TYR A 488 9.64 13.65 2.14
N SER A 489 9.74 12.94 3.28
CA SER A 489 10.59 11.75 3.44
C SER A 489 9.86 10.71 4.25
N GLY A 490 9.52 9.58 3.66
CA GLY A 490 8.90 8.46 4.35
C GLY A 490 9.74 7.20 4.24
N ILE A 491 9.68 6.35 5.26
CA ILE A 491 10.44 5.09 5.32
C ILE A 491 9.47 3.93 5.48
N SER A 492 9.72 2.79 4.77
CA SER A 492 8.88 1.61 4.88
C SER A 492 7.43 1.94 4.53
N GLN A 493 6.45 1.70 5.43
CA GLN A 493 5.07 2.14 5.26
C GLN A 493 4.97 3.63 4.88
N GLY A 494 5.76 4.51 5.51
CA GLY A 494 5.84 5.92 5.14
C GLY A 494 6.37 6.13 3.71
N GLY A 495 7.30 5.29 3.25
CA GLY A 495 7.74 5.25 1.85
C GLY A 495 6.62 4.79 0.91
N ILE A 496 5.84 3.78 1.30
CA ILE A 496 4.71 3.23 0.56
C ILE A 496 3.61 4.30 0.41
N PHE A 497 3.03 4.75 1.52
CA PHE A 497 1.96 5.77 1.50
C PHE A 497 2.45 7.14 1.07
N GLY A 498 3.76 7.38 1.11
CA GLY A 498 4.39 8.56 0.52
C GLY A 498 4.08 8.70 -0.96
N GLY A 499 3.93 7.59 -1.69
CA GLY A 499 3.48 7.60 -3.10
C GLY A 499 2.08 8.22 -3.26
N THR A 500 1.14 7.84 -2.40
CA THR A 500 -0.21 8.43 -2.36
C THR A 500 -0.17 9.88 -1.91
N PHE A 501 0.57 10.19 -0.83
CA PHE A 501 0.71 11.55 -0.33
C PHE A 501 1.29 12.50 -1.40
N MET A 502 2.35 12.08 -2.09
CA MET A 502 2.96 12.87 -3.17
C MET A 502 2.00 13.10 -4.35
N ALA A 503 1.08 12.19 -4.63
CA ALA A 503 0.09 12.39 -5.68
C ALA A 503 -1.02 13.37 -5.26
N VAL A 504 -1.44 13.37 -3.97
CA VAL A 504 -2.61 14.15 -3.54
C VAL A 504 -2.27 15.49 -2.89
N SER A 505 -1.05 15.69 -2.39
CA SER A 505 -0.64 16.96 -1.75
C SER A 505 -0.43 18.07 -2.79
N PRO A 506 -1.09 19.23 -2.69
CA PRO A 506 -0.81 20.35 -3.57
C PRO A 506 0.42 21.18 -3.16
N ASP A 507 0.97 20.93 -1.98
CA ASP A 507 1.99 21.79 -1.36
C ASP A 507 3.40 21.21 -1.42
N VAL A 508 3.53 19.88 -1.52
CA VAL A 508 4.81 19.16 -1.54
C VAL A 508 5.09 18.63 -2.93
N THR A 509 6.14 19.12 -3.57
CA THR A 509 6.46 18.80 -4.97
C THR A 509 7.61 17.81 -5.14
N ARG A 510 8.41 17.58 -4.08
CA ARG A 510 9.50 16.59 -4.10
C ARG A 510 9.47 15.71 -2.86
N GLY A 511 9.61 14.40 -3.07
CA GLY A 511 9.58 13.42 -2.00
C GLY A 511 10.65 12.34 -2.14
N HIS A 512 11.13 11.87 -1.00
CA HIS A 512 11.96 10.69 -0.88
C HIS A 512 11.12 9.54 -0.31
N LEU A 513 11.08 8.43 -1.06
CA LEU A 513 10.39 7.21 -0.69
C LEU A 513 11.45 6.16 -0.36
N GLY A 514 11.74 6.00 0.93
CA GLY A 514 12.76 5.08 1.42
C GLY A 514 12.18 3.69 1.61
N VAL A 515 12.85 2.68 1.04
CA VAL A 515 12.49 1.26 1.06
C VAL A 515 10.99 1.01 0.81
N PRO A 516 10.42 1.63 -0.26
CA PRO A 516 9.01 1.55 -0.55
C PRO A 516 8.67 0.32 -1.39
N GLY A 517 7.36 0.10 -1.55
CA GLY A 517 6.79 -0.84 -2.49
C GLY A 517 5.38 -0.42 -2.88
N ASN A 518 4.73 -1.19 -3.71
CA ASN A 518 3.33 -0.95 -4.06
C ASN A 518 2.59 -2.26 -4.24
N ASN A 519 1.31 -2.13 -4.08
CA ASN A 519 0.22 -3.09 -3.90
C ASN A 519 0.48 -4.06 -2.74
N TYR A 520 -0.25 -3.80 -1.69
CA TYR A 520 -0.14 -4.54 -0.44
C TYR A 520 -0.39 -6.05 -0.61
N PHE A 521 -1.29 -6.48 -1.51
CA PHE A 521 -1.48 -7.90 -1.78
C PHE A 521 -0.17 -8.60 -2.18
N THR A 522 0.66 -7.94 -2.98
CA THR A 522 1.96 -8.48 -3.41
C THR A 522 3.00 -8.43 -2.29
N LEU A 523 2.97 -7.37 -1.47
CA LEU A 523 3.95 -7.14 -0.40
C LEU A 523 3.74 -8.07 0.80
N LEU A 524 2.49 -8.27 1.25
CA LEU A 524 2.19 -8.92 2.53
C LEU A 524 2.79 -10.33 2.66
N HIS A 525 2.63 -11.19 1.65
CA HIS A 525 3.18 -12.54 1.69
C HIS A 525 4.72 -12.58 1.61
N ARG A 526 5.35 -11.50 1.12
CA ARG A 526 6.80 -11.38 0.97
C ARG A 526 7.47 -10.60 2.10
N SER A 527 6.69 -10.19 3.09
CA SER A 527 7.19 -9.45 4.25
C SER A 527 7.32 -10.37 5.46
N ARG A 528 8.48 -10.35 6.11
CA ARG A 528 8.66 -11.02 7.40
C ARG A 528 7.71 -10.45 8.46
N ASP A 529 7.39 -9.16 8.37
CA ASP A 529 6.53 -8.47 9.33
C ASP A 529 5.08 -8.95 9.26
N PHE A 530 4.65 -9.44 8.09
CA PHE A 530 3.31 -9.97 7.91
C PHE A 530 3.14 -11.41 8.43
N THR A 531 4.20 -12.11 8.77
CA THR A 531 4.14 -13.54 9.18
C THR A 531 3.16 -13.77 10.34
N GLY A 532 3.20 -12.91 11.37
CA GLY A 532 2.28 -12.99 12.51
C GLY A 532 0.82 -12.68 12.15
N TYR A 533 0.59 -11.74 11.26
CA TYR A 533 -0.75 -11.40 10.76
C TYR A 533 -1.31 -12.53 9.89
N LEU A 534 -0.48 -13.14 9.05
CA LEU A 534 -0.87 -14.29 8.23
C LEU A 534 -1.32 -15.48 9.08
N GLU A 535 -0.67 -15.73 10.21
CA GLU A 535 -1.14 -16.74 11.17
C GLU A 535 -2.55 -16.44 11.73
N GLY A 536 -2.85 -15.15 11.97
CA GLY A 536 -4.19 -14.70 12.36
C GLY A 536 -5.22 -14.98 11.25
N LEU A 537 -4.87 -14.68 10.00
CA LEU A 537 -5.73 -14.94 8.83
C LEU A 537 -5.98 -16.44 8.64
N ARG A 538 -4.94 -17.29 8.72
CA ARG A 538 -5.01 -18.74 8.56
C ARG A 538 -5.93 -19.41 9.56
N ARG A 539 -6.05 -18.89 10.78
CA ARG A 539 -6.97 -19.41 11.81
C ARG A 539 -8.43 -19.21 11.45
N ASN A 540 -8.71 -18.22 10.60
CA ASN A 540 -10.07 -17.82 10.27
C ASN A 540 -10.47 -18.20 8.83
N TYR A 541 -9.53 -18.39 7.90
CA TYR A 541 -9.79 -18.82 6.53
C TYR A 541 -8.97 -20.08 6.24
N ALA A 542 -9.66 -21.22 6.09
CA ALA A 542 -9.04 -22.54 6.19
C ALA A 542 -8.17 -22.92 4.98
N SER A 543 -8.59 -22.57 3.76
CA SER A 543 -7.82 -22.88 2.54
C SER A 543 -6.95 -21.69 2.11
N THR A 544 -5.82 -21.98 1.48
CA THR A 544 -4.94 -20.94 0.92
C THR A 544 -5.62 -20.15 -0.19
N ALA A 545 -6.50 -20.78 -0.98
CA ALA A 545 -7.31 -20.10 -1.98
C ALA A 545 -8.31 -19.12 -1.34
N ASP A 546 -8.96 -19.48 -0.21
CA ASP A 546 -9.83 -18.59 0.53
C ASP A 546 -9.05 -17.42 1.14
N GLN A 547 -7.84 -17.67 1.65
CA GLN A 547 -6.94 -16.63 2.15
C GLN A 547 -6.54 -15.66 1.04
N ALA A 548 -6.25 -16.17 -0.16
CA ALA A 548 -5.92 -15.34 -1.32
C ALA A 548 -7.10 -14.44 -1.74
N ILE A 549 -8.33 -14.97 -1.75
CA ILE A 549 -9.55 -14.16 -2.02
C ILE A 549 -9.80 -13.16 -0.89
N ALA A 550 -9.65 -13.54 0.38
CA ALA A 550 -9.79 -12.63 1.51
C ALA A 550 -8.80 -11.45 1.43
N LEU A 551 -7.53 -11.71 1.07
CA LEU A 551 -6.55 -10.65 0.85
C LEU A 551 -6.83 -9.84 -0.42
N ALA A 552 -7.39 -10.45 -1.47
CA ALA A 552 -7.82 -9.71 -2.67
C ALA A 552 -8.99 -8.77 -2.36
N PHE A 553 -9.92 -9.18 -1.49
CA PHE A 553 -10.97 -8.31 -0.96
C PHE A 553 -10.38 -7.13 -0.17
N VAL A 554 -9.41 -7.41 0.72
CA VAL A 554 -8.69 -6.38 1.48
C VAL A 554 -7.99 -5.41 0.52
N GLN A 555 -7.34 -5.89 -0.55
CA GLN A 555 -6.68 -5.05 -1.54
C GLN A 555 -7.66 -4.11 -2.25
N LEU A 556 -8.85 -4.59 -2.62
CA LEU A 556 -9.88 -3.72 -3.23
C LEU A 556 -10.26 -2.55 -2.31
N LEU A 557 -10.34 -2.79 -0.99
CA LEU A 557 -10.61 -1.73 -0.02
C LEU A 557 -9.39 -0.80 0.16
N TRP A 558 -8.19 -1.32 -0.01
CA TRP A 558 -6.94 -0.57 0.13
C TRP A 558 -6.63 0.30 -1.08
N ASP A 559 -7.05 -0.12 -2.29
CA ASP A 559 -6.75 0.56 -3.56
C ASP A 559 -7.19 2.04 -3.57
N GLY A 560 -8.15 2.43 -2.72
CA GLY A 560 -8.50 3.84 -2.50
C GLY A 560 -7.40 4.69 -1.84
N THR A 561 -6.32 4.07 -1.34
CA THR A 561 -5.17 4.74 -0.71
C THR A 561 -3.84 4.03 -0.99
N ASP A 562 -3.83 2.84 -1.60
CA ASP A 562 -2.60 2.15 -2.01
C ASP A 562 -1.89 2.93 -3.13
N PRO A 563 -0.57 3.16 -3.04
CA PRO A 563 0.16 3.92 -4.06
C PRO A 563 0.05 3.36 -5.47
N VAL A 564 -0.24 2.07 -5.66
CA VAL A 564 -0.44 1.49 -6.99
C VAL A 564 -1.50 2.24 -7.80
N SER A 565 -2.50 2.79 -7.13
CA SER A 565 -3.55 3.60 -7.75
C SER A 565 -3.14 5.07 -7.96
N TYR A 566 -2.07 5.54 -7.31
CA TYR A 566 -1.70 6.96 -7.26
C TYR A 566 -0.39 7.31 -7.98
N LEU A 567 0.52 6.35 -8.17
CA LEU A 567 1.85 6.62 -8.74
C LEU A 567 1.80 7.30 -10.11
N ARG A 568 0.79 7.04 -10.94
CA ARG A 568 0.55 7.72 -12.22
C ARG A 568 0.27 9.21 -12.04
N HIS A 569 -0.36 9.58 -10.94
CA HIS A 569 -0.80 10.94 -10.64
C HIS A 569 0.26 11.80 -9.95
N ILE A 570 1.44 11.25 -9.70
CA ILE A 570 2.59 12.03 -9.22
C ILE A 570 3.13 12.93 -10.37
N HIS A 571 3.32 12.36 -11.56
CA HIS A 571 3.98 13.06 -12.68
C HIS A 571 3.20 13.03 -13.98
N GLU A 572 2.79 11.84 -14.47
CA GLU A 572 2.21 11.67 -15.79
C GLU A 572 0.84 12.35 -15.94
N SER A 573 -0.01 12.21 -14.95
CA SER A 573 -1.39 12.68 -14.95
C SER A 573 -1.79 13.27 -13.60
N PRO A 574 -1.20 14.42 -13.18
CA PRO A 574 -1.47 15.04 -11.89
C PRO A 574 -2.96 15.32 -11.68
N PHE A 575 -3.42 15.15 -10.43
CA PHE A 575 -4.79 15.48 -10.08
C PHE A 575 -5.08 16.99 -10.22
N PRO A 576 -6.34 17.38 -10.45
CA PRO A 576 -6.73 18.79 -10.50
C PRO A 576 -6.21 19.56 -9.28
N GLY A 577 -5.61 20.72 -9.55
CA GLY A 577 -5.00 21.58 -8.53
C GLY A 577 -3.54 21.25 -8.17
N ASN A 578 -2.98 20.14 -8.66
CA ASN A 578 -1.58 19.78 -8.48
C ASN A 578 -0.75 20.05 -9.73
N SER A 579 0.53 20.39 -9.57
CA SER A 579 1.55 20.29 -10.61
C SER A 579 2.10 18.86 -10.70
N ALA A 580 2.92 18.58 -11.71
CA ALA A 580 3.73 17.37 -11.72
C ALA A 580 4.75 17.41 -10.57
N HIS A 581 4.84 16.33 -9.82
CA HIS A 581 5.76 16.17 -8.68
C HIS A 581 6.85 15.15 -9.03
N GLU A 582 7.91 15.15 -8.22
CA GLU A 582 9.08 14.30 -8.42
C GLU A 582 9.34 13.44 -7.17
N VAL A 583 9.75 12.18 -7.37
CA VAL A 583 10.07 11.26 -6.27
C VAL A 583 11.40 10.54 -6.49
N LEU A 584 12.21 10.49 -5.44
CA LEU A 584 13.36 9.61 -5.33
C LEU A 584 12.93 8.32 -4.60
N ILE A 585 12.90 7.21 -5.30
CA ILE A 585 12.53 5.89 -4.79
C ILE A 585 13.82 5.14 -4.46
N ALA A 586 13.97 4.72 -3.22
CA ALA A 586 15.22 4.24 -2.65
C ALA A 586 15.09 2.83 -2.02
N PRO A 587 14.84 1.75 -2.82
CA PRO A 587 14.77 0.39 -2.30
C PRO A 587 16.14 -0.15 -1.87
N ALA A 588 16.15 -1.14 -0.98
CA ALA A 588 17.34 -1.87 -0.55
C ALA A 588 17.30 -3.32 -1.08
N LYS A 589 18.37 -3.76 -1.76
CA LYS A 589 18.45 -5.13 -2.33
C LYS A 589 18.31 -6.18 -1.23
N GLY A 590 17.47 -7.17 -1.46
CA GLY A 590 17.24 -8.26 -0.53
C GLY A 590 16.47 -7.88 0.73
N ASP A 591 15.69 -6.80 0.70
CA ASP A 591 14.86 -6.31 1.80
C ASP A 591 13.93 -7.42 2.33
N PHE A 592 13.94 -7.63 3.67
CA PHE A 592 13.15 -8.67 4.33
C PHE A 592 11.69 -8.24 4.59
N GLU A 593 11.40 -6.95 4.48
CA GLU A 593 10.11 -6.36 4.87
C GLU A 593 9.31 -5.88 3.67
N VAL A 594 9.97 -5.34 2.62
CA VAL A 594 9.30 -4.78 1.44
C VAL A 594 9.92 -5.31 0.15
N ALA A 595 9.12 -5.97 -0.68
CA ALA A 595 9.58 -6.62 -1.91
C ALA A 595 10.06 -5.60 -2.96
N VAL A 596 11.35 -5.62 -3.27
CA VAL A 596 12.05 -4.65 -4.13
C VAL A 596 11.53 -4.62 -5.56
N PHE A 597 11.16 -5.77 -6.14
CA PHE A 597 10.75 -5.87 -7.56
C PHE A 597 9.49 -5.03 -7.88
N THR A 598 8.68 -4.66 -6.88
CA THR A 598 7.53 -3.78 -7.10
C THR A 598 7.94 -2.38 -7.56
N ASN A 599 9.16 -1.95 -7.23
CA ASN A 599 9.73 -0.70 -7.73
C ASN A 599 10.17 -0.82 -9.20
N GLU A 600 10.55 -2.03 -9.65
CA GLU A 600 10.79 -2.31 -11.08
C GLU A 600 9.48 -2.26 -11.87
N ILE A 601 8.38 -2.75 -11.30
CA ILE A 601 7.04 -2.60 -11.89
C ILE A 601 6.72 -1.11 -12.09
N THR A 602 6.99 -0.27 -11.09
CA THR A 602 6.81 1.19 -11.17
C THR A 602 7.66 1.79 -12.31
N ALA A 603 8.95 1.45 -12.37
CA ALA A 603 9.85 1.98 -13.41
C ALA A 603 9.51 1.50 -14.83
N ARG A 604 8.90 0.31 -14.98
CA ARG A 604 8.44 -0.25 -16.26
C ARG A 604 7.12 0.36 -16.73
N SER A 605 6.37 1.02 -15.86
CA SER A 605 4.99 1.44 -16.11
C SER A 605 4.84 2.75 -16.89
N ASP A 606 5.93 3.34 -17.39
CA ASP A 606 5.93 4.60 -18.16
C ASP A 606 5.27 5.76 -17.40
N LEU A 607 5.64 5.91 -16.12
CA LEU A 607 5.10 6.93 -15.21
C LEU A 607 6.03 8.14 -15.03
N GLY A 608 7.03 8.30 -15.89
CA GLY A 608 8.07 9.30 -15.71
C GLY A 608 9.12 8.97 -14.66
N VAL A 609 9.08 7.74 -14.08
CA VAL A 609 10.04 7.24 -13.10
C VAL A 609 11.10 6.39 -13.81
N ALA A 610 12.35 6.84 -13.81
CA ALA A 610 13.44 6.11 -14.43
C ALA A 610 14.08 5.11 -13.48
N LEU A 611 14.53 3.97 -14.00
CA LEU A 611 15.49 3.11 -13.29
C LEU A 611 16.88 3.69 -13.51
N MET A 612 17.61 3.99 -12.45
CA MET A 612 18.94 4.58 -12.57
C MET A 612 19.99 3.53 -12.94
N GLN A 613 21.07 3.96 -13.67
CA GLN A 613 22.21 3.10 -14.01
C GLN A 613 22.84 2.47 -12.77
N HIS A 614 23.54 1.36 -12.98
CA HIS A 614 24.14 0.57 -11.90
C HIS A 614 23.11 0.04 -10.90
N TYR A 615 21.89 -0.23 -11.37
CA TYR A 615 20.82 -0.77 -10.55
C TYR A 615 21.26 -2.07 -9.87
N ASP A 616 21.70 -3.04 -10.65
CA ASP A 616 22.28 -4.29 -10.13
C ASP A 616 23.28 -4.87 -11.12
N ARG A 617 24.33 -5.55 -10.61
CA ARG A 617 25.37 -6.18 -11.44
C ARG A 617 24.97 -7.58 -11.93
N GLU A 618 24.12 -8.25 -11.18
CA GLU A 618 23.77 -9.65 -11.42
C GLU A 618 22.51 -9.77 -12.26
N ARG A 619 21.66 -8.72 -12.26
CA ARG A 619 20.34 -8.76 -12.87
C ARG A 619 20.03 -7.46 -13.62
N THR A 620 19.54 -7.60 -14.85
CA THR A 620 18.94 -6.50 -15.61
C THR A 620 17.43 -6.72 -15.69
N PRO A 621 16.62 -5.84 -15.09
CA PRO A 621 15.17 -5.98 -15.15
C PRO A 621 14.64 -5.92 -16.58
N PHE A 622 13.79 -6.88 -16.96
CA PHE A 622 13.24 -6.98 -18.31
C PHE A 622 12.45 -5.72 -18.69
N GLY A 623 12.66 -5.23 -19.92
CA GLY A 623 11.86 -4.16 -20.53
C GLY A 623 12.07 -2.78 -19.91
N ILE A 624 13.13 -2.54 -19.13
CA ILE A 624 13.46 -1.25 -18.55
C ILE A 624 14.81 -0.77 -19.07
N THR A 625 14.85 0.44 -19.63
CA THR A 625 16.10 1.11 -19.97
C THR A 625 16.59 1.91 -18.77
N GLN A 626 17.82 1.66 -18.33
CA GLN A 626 18.44 2.40 -17.24
C GLN A 626 18.85 3.81 -17.69
N ALA A 627 18.61 4.80 -16.84
CA ALA A 627 18.97 6.19 -17.08
C ALA A 627 20.32 6.53 -16.47
N ALA A 628 21.12 7.35 -17.18
CA ALA A 628 22.40 7.82 -16.71
C ALA A 628 22.28 8.86 -15.58
N TYR A 629 23.30 8.93 -14.72
CA TYR A 629 23.52 10.02 -13.78
C TYR A 629 24.29 11.19 -14.44
N PRO A 630 24.07 12.46 -14.04
CA PRO A 630 22.96 12.90 -13.19
C PRO A 630 21.63 12.95 -13.99
N ARG A 631 20.49 12.80 -13.27
CA ARG A 631 19.17 12.88 -13.89
C ARG A 631 18.27 13.82 -13.12
N ARG A 632 17.51 14.66 -13.80
CA ARG A 632 16.39 15.44 -13.23
C ARG A 632 15.09 14.66 -13.34
N GLY A 633 14.24 14.79 -12.33
CA GLY A 633 12.95 14.13 -12.24
C GLY A 633 12.98 12.85 -11.40
N SER A 634 11.91 12.08 -11.47
CA SER A 634 11.73 10.88 -10.63
C SER A 634 12.62 9.71 -11.05
N GLY A 635 13.10 8.95 -10.07
CA GLY A 635 13.90 7.76 -10.35
C GLY A 635 14.01 6.77 -9.19
N VAL A 636 14.34 5.54 -9.54
CA VAL A 636 14.62 4.42 -8.63
C VAL A 636 16.12 4.22 -8.53
N VAL A 637 16.67 4.30 -7.33
CA VAL A 637 18.08 4.02 -6.99
C VAL A 637 18.13 2.84 -6.03
N LEU A 638 18.69 1.71 -6.46
CA LEU A 638 18.85 0.53 -5.60
C LEU A 638 20.09 0.67 -4.73
N TYR A 639 19.93 0.38 -3.44
CA TYR A 639 21.01 0.29 -2.49
C TYR A 639 21.33 -1.17 -2.17
N ASP A 640 22.59 -1.61 -2.40
CA ASP A 640 23.05 -2.99 -2.24
C ASP A 640 23.98 -3.10 -1.02
N PHE A 641 23.56 -3.80 0.01
CA PHE A 641 24.32 -4.06 1.24
C PHE A 641 24.93 -5.46 1.26
N GLY A 642 25.06 -6.10 0.09
CA GLY A 642 25.60 -7.45 -0.04
C GLY A 642 24.58 -8.56 0.17
N ASN A 643 23.30 -8.22 0.32
CA ASN A 643 22.23 -9.21 0.40
C ASN A 643 21.94 -9.83 -0.97
N ALA A 644 21.65 -11.12 -1.00
CA ALA A 644 21.19 -11.79 -2.21
C ALA A 644 19.77 -11.35 -2.60
N TRP A 645 19.41 -11.49 -3.87
CA TRP A 645 18.02 -11.40 -4.28
C TRP A 645 17.20 -12.49 -3.59
N PRO A 646 15.96 -12.20 -3.13
CA PRO A 646 15.07 -13.22 -2.59
C PRO A 646 14.83 -14.35 -3.61
N ALA A 647 14.64 -15.56 -3.12
CA ALA A 647 14.17 -16.66 -3.97
C ALA A 647 12.77 -16.32 -4.52
N PRO A 648 12.45 -16.73 -5.77
CA PRO A 648 11.13 -16.54 -6.35
C PRO A 648 10.01 -17.17 -5.50
N GLY A 649 8.85 -16.52 -5.49
CA GLY A 649 7.64 -16.99 -4.80
C GLY A 649 7.08 -15.98 -3.82
N ASN A 650 5.84 -16.23 -3.38
CA ASN A 650 5.13 -15.37 -2.45
C ASN A 650 5.40 -15.75 -0.97
N ILE A 651 6.68 -15.73 -0.60
CA ILE A 651 7.16 -15.99 0.76
C ILE A 651 8.16 -14.90 1.18
N PRO A 652 8.33 -14.64 2.48
CA PRO A 652 9.37 -13.75 2.95
C PRO A 652 10.76 -14.22 2.53
N PRO A 653 11.71 -13.32 2.28
CA PRO A 653 13.10 -13.67 2.05
C PRO A 653 13.69 -14.50 3.20
N ALA A 654 14.65 -15.36 2.87
CA ALA A 654 15.46 -15.99 3.91
C ALA A 654 16.27 -14.92 4.64
N GLU A 655 16.18 -14.88 5.98
CA GLU A 655 16.88 -13.91 6.81
C GLU A 655 18.35 -14.30 6.96
N VAL A 656 19.13 -14.06 5.88
CA VAL A 656 20.59 -14.32 5.85
C VAL A 656 21.31 -12.98 5.86
N GLY A 657 22.16 -12.78 6.86
CA GLY A 657 22.87 -11.52 7.06
C GLY A 657 22.05 -10.46 7.80
N ALA A 658 22.49 -9.21 7.70
CA ALA A 658 21.76 -8.08 8.26
C ALA A 658 20.54 -7.75 7.39
N ASN A 659 19.40 -7.38 8.02
CA ASN A 659 18.26 -6.85 7.29
C ASN A 659 18.63 -5.51 6.64
N PRO A 660 18.55 -5.39 5.32
CA PRO A 660 18.95 -4.16 4.64
C PRO A 660 17.91 -3.04 4.75
N HIS A 661 16.69 -3.34 5.23
CA HIS A 661 15.55 -2.42 5.27
C HIS A 661 15.87 -1.07 5.91
N GLY A 662 16.56 -1.07 7.06
CA GLY A 662 16.92 0.15 7.79
C GLY A 662 18.24 0.80 7.36
N LEU A 663 19.08 0.13 6.56
CA LEU A 663 20.46 0.54 6.36
C LEU A 663 20.66 1.80 5.49
N PRO A 664 19.90 2.06 4.41
CA PRO A 664 20.14 3.23 3.54
C PRO A 664 20.10 4.54 4.30
N ARG A 665 19.09 4.76 5.14
CA ARG A 665 18.83 6.03 5.86
C ARG A 665 19.96 6.48 6.77
N ALA A 666 20.81 5.56 7.23
CA ALA A 666 21.93 5.87 8.12
C ALA A 666 23.23 6.25 7.35
N ARG A 667 23.24 6.15 6.02
CA ARG A 667 24.43 6.35 5.20
C ARG A 667 24.53 7.78 4.66
N ASP A 668 25.71 8.40 4.80
CA ASP A 668 25.96 9.77 4.38
C ASP A 668 25.75 9.98 2.86
N TRP A 669 26.16 9.01 2.05
CA TRP A 669 25.97 9.08 0.60
C TRP A 669 24.48 9.02 0.21
N HIS A 670 23.64 8.26 0.91
CA HIS A 670 22.18 8.26 0.72
C HIS A 670 21.57 9.62 1.15
N GLN A 671 21.97 10.12 2.33
CA GLN A 671 21.50 11.41 2.84
C GLN A 671 21.88 12.55 1.90
N ARG A 672 23.13 12.56 1.36
CA ARG A 672 23.58 13.54 0.36
C ARG A 672 22.76 13.46 -0.92
N GLN A 673 22.46 12.26 -1.45
CA GLN A 673 21.64 12.10 -2.64
C GLN A 673 20.24 12.64 -2.40
N MET A 674 19.59 12.28 -1.27
CA MET A 674 18.26 12.74 -0.90
C MET A 674 18.19 14.27 -0.77
N VAL A 675 19.12 14.90 -0.07
CA VAL A 675 19.14 16.36 0.13
C VAL A 675 19.41 17.10 -1.19
N THR A 676 20.31 16.58 -2.04
CA THR A 676 20.52 17.14 -3.38
C THR A 676 19.24 17.06 -4.21
N PHE A 677 18.57 15.92 -4.20
CA PHE A 677 17.30 15.73 -4.90
C PHE A 677 16.22 16.72 -4.40
N PHE A 678 16.08 16.90 -3.09
CA PHE A 678 15.12 17.87 -2.52
C PHE A 678 15.34 19.26 -3.11
N ARG A 679 16.56 19.76 -3.11
CA ARG A 679 16.86 21.14 -3.50
C ARG A 679 16.87 21.37 -5.00
N THR A 680 17.36 20.40 -5.76
CA THR A 680 17.64 20.57 -7.19
C THR A 680 16.70 19.79 -8.11
N GLY A 681 16.00 18.75 -7.61
CA GLY A 681 15.28 17.76 -8.41
C GLY A 681 16.23 16.84 -9.19
N GLU A 682 17.52 16.81 -8.84
CA GLU A 682 18.54 16.05 -9.56
C GLU A 682 18.98 14.82 -8.75
N ILE A 683 18.91 13.66 -9.35
CA ILE A 683 19.43 12.40 -8.83
C ILE A 683 20.89 12.30 -9.29
N ILE A 684 21.81 12.43 -8.34
CA ILE A 684 23.27 12.39 -8.58
C ILE A 684 23.84 11.01 -8.25
N ASP A 685 24.96 10.64 -8.87
CA ASP A 685 25.73 9.47 -8.45
C ASP A 685 26.52 9.80 -7.16
N THR A 686 26.12 9.20 -6.07
CA THR A 686 26.83 9.33 -4.77
C THR A 686 27.62 8.07 -4.41
N CYS A 687 27.60 7.06 -5.29
CA CYS A 687 28.12 5.72 -5.04
C CYS A 687 29.32 5.35 -5.97
N GLY A 688 29.81 6.28 -6.80
CA GLY A 688 31.06 6.13 -7.55
C GLY A 688 31.00 5.22 -8.78
N GLY A 689 29.83 5.08 -9.41
CA GLY A 689 29.67 4.34 -10.68
C GLY A 689 29.55 2.82 -10.55
N ASP A 690 29.61 2.28 -9.35
CA ASP A 690 29.60 0.83 -9.08
C ASP A 690 28.31 0.30 -8.40
N GLY A 691 27.29 1.10 -8.36
CA GLY A 691 26.11 0.87 -7.54
C GLY A 691 26.34 1.33 -6.10
N CYS A 692 25.23 1.54 -5.37
CA CYS A 692 25.29 2.00 -3.99
C CYS A 692 25.58 0.83 -3.04
N ARG A 693 26.83 0.44 -2.94
CA ARG A 693 27.32 -0.59 -2.00
C ARG A 693 28.03 0.07 -0.82
N PRO A 694 27.90 -0.45 0.40
CA PRO A 694 28.79 -0.06 1.48
C PRO A 694 30.21 -0.58 1.18
N ASP A 695 31.21 0.21 1.56
CA ASP A 695 32.63 -0.20 1.53
C ASP A 695 32.90 -1.33 2.49
#